data_d03324e89c272f129f86f36139ca838c
#
_entry.id   d03324e89c272f129f86f36139ca838c
#
_cell.length_a   1.000
_cell.length_b   1.000
_cell.length_c   1.000
_cell.angle_alpha   90.00
_cell.angle_beta   90.00
_cell.angle_gamma   90.00
#
_symmetry.space_group_name_H-M   'P 1'
#
loop_
_entity.id
_entity.type
_entity.pdbx_description
1 polymer ?
#
loop_
_entity_poly.entity_id
_entity_poly.type
_entity_poly.pdbx_seq_one_letter_code
_entity_poly.pdbx_strand_id
1 'polypeptide(L)'
;MTLHYSTLCQNEKNAVYPHKSTINSIVDLETVVSYDHVCAEYKDGYRKNSNFIQSNCSMFDVDNTETDNPDEWITPEHVREAFPDVPFYVSYSRNHMKQKGDKAPRPKFHLYFPDTVFTDSQEYSKHKKSVCNYFKKFDQNAKDAARFFFGVPNPKVEFYDGNMLLFDFMQTVSVSEETNQKSTDTEIKLDNIPEGQRNATMHQYALKVLTRYGADDGTAYQAFRNESQRCSPPLDNSELNQIWNGAVAYYNSDIKISADYVPPELYNLGVMNINFELPIADYNELLKLCKVKKKKRIFNIDVCRMFLKTFGISIRYNDMSHDYEITAPTTVINGENRFELLATILEDTIIKLAYKRGRKAVIYGILDVIANENRYHPVIDLLKKEPWDNADRLTDLYHIMGISDEFHKVLVRKWLLQTIAILFNSNDKPISSQGILVLQGGQGIGKTEFLRHLAIKNEFFKGGSVLDMKNKDTIISATRVWICELGEIDSTTSKKQSELKAFITEQYDRYREPYARKEVKRLRKTSFCGTVNPTAYLTDETGNRRFWTIPVQSIDLNKVFSSDSEWYTQLWRQIYSEYKQNPMGYLLTNEEQNTLNRSNEKFETLVQGEDEFITVFDISADYSLWTNRMTAAQIADELNSRFKSLHISSMSVGKNLIPRIEKRTGKTFARKTVHGRNFILCPPFADDSEYKTQTPVLSDYVATNKT
;
A
#
# COMPACT_ATOMS: atom_id res chain seq x y z
N MET A 1 8.35 -11.00 -14.91
CA MET A 1 8.97 -12.19 -14.31
C MET A 1 10.00 -11.79 -13.26
N THR A 2 10.36 -12.70 -12.35
CA THR A 2 11.30 -12.39 -11.26
C THR A 2 12.51 -13.32 -11.34
N LEU A 3 13.72 -12.74 -11.22
CA LEU A 3 14.98 -13.49 -11.15
C LEU A 3 15.70 -13.18 -9.84
N HIS A 4 16.50 -14.14 -9.38
CA HIS A 4 17.35 -14.02 -8.21
C HIS A 4 18.81 -14.13 -8.62
N TYR A 5 19.69 -13.30 -8.07
CA TYR A 5 21.09 -13.23 -8.49
C TYR A 5 22.05 -13.02 -7.32
N SER A 6 23.30 -13.30 -7.56
CA SER A 6 24.39 -13.08 -6.62
C SER A 6 25.22 -11.88 -7.05
N THR A 7 26.21 -11.49 -6.26
CA THR A 7 27.25 -10.52 -6.66
C THR A 7 28.43 -11.17 -7.36
N LEU A 8 28.37 -12.49 -7.55
CA LEU A 8 29.43 -13.28 -8.18
C LEU A 8 29.11 -13.47 -9.67
N CYS A 9 30.15 -13.61 -10.48
CA CYS A 9 30.07 -13.90 -11.89
C CYS A 9 30.95 -15.10 -12.20
N GLN A 10 30.40 -16.12 -12.86
CA GLN A 10 31.09 -17.34 -13.31
C GLN A 10 31.71 -18.20 -12.17
N ASN A 11 31.02 -18.26 -11.03
CA ASN A 11 31.48 -19.08 -9.90
C ASN A 11 30.69 -20.41 -9.80
N GLU A 12 31.33 -21.51 -10.14
CA GLU A 12 30.72 -22.85 -10.11
C GLU A 12 30.25 -23.30 -8.73
N LYS A 13 30.88 -22.79 -7.66
CA LYS A 13 30.57 -23.12 -6.27
C LYS A 13 29.48 -22.22 -5.69
N ASN A 14 28.91 -21.29 -6.49
CA ASN A 14 27.88 -20.38 -6.01
C ASN A 14 26.58 -21.12 -5.73
N ALA A 15 26.12 -21.07 -4.49
CA ALA A 15 24.87 -21.67 -4.05
C ALA A 15 23.89 -20.63 -3.43
N VAL A 16 24.31 -19.36 -3.29
CA VAL A 16 23.54 -18.31 -2.61
C VAL A 16 23.22 -17.18 -3.56
N TYR A 17 21.93 -16.85 -3.68
CA TYR A 17 21.35 -15.84 -4.58
C TYR A 17 20.47 -14.89 -3.78
N PRO A 18 21.06 -13.93 -3.04
CA PRO A 18 20.32 -13.11 -2.06
C PRO A 18 19.57 -11.94 -2.67
N HIS A 19 19.92 -11.53 -3.90
CA HIS A 19 19.32 -10.37 -4.55
C HIS A 19 18.15 -10.81 -5.42
N LYS A 20 17.09 -9.98 -5.46
CA LYS A 20 15.87 -10.19 -6.24
C LYS A 20 15.66 -9.01 -7.17
N SER A 21 15.30 -9.28 -8.41
CA SER A 21 14.91 -8.25 -9.38
C SER A 21 13.68 -8.70 -10.17
N THR A 22 12.77 -7.78 -10.38
CA THR A 22 11.64 -7.95 -11.31
C THR A 22 12.08 -7.45 -12.67
N ILE A 23 11.96 -8.31 -13.68
CA ILE A 23 12.38 -8.01 -15.06
C ILE A 23 11.18 -7.49 -15.83
N ASN A 24 11.19 -6.22 -16.15
CA ASN A 24 10.19 -5.53 -16.95
C ASN A 24 10.75 -4.97 -18.25
N SER A 25 12.06 -4.92 -18.39
CA SER A 25 12.76 -4.39 -19.56
C SER A 25 14.03 -5.19 -19.88
N ILE A 26 14.59 -4.96 -21.06
CA ILE A 26 15.90 -5.50 -21.46
C ILE A 26 17.00 -5.07 -20.47
N VAL A 27 16.98 -3.81 -20.02
CA VAL A 27 18.00 -3.26 -19.10
C VAL A 27 17.95 -3.94 -17.73
N ASP A 28 16.76 -4.29 -17.24
CA ASP A 28 16.61 -5.03 -15.99
C ASP A 28 17.27 -6.41 -16.11
N LEU A 29 17.05 -7.10 -17.25
CA LEU A 29 17.65 -8.40 -17.48
C LEU A 29 19.17 -8.30 -17.67
N GLU A 30 19.69 -7.34 -18.42
CA GLU A 30 21.13 -7.11 -18.60
C GLU A 30 21.85 -6.98 -17.26
N THR A 31 21.21 -6.23 -16.33
CA THR A 31 21.75 -6.07 -14.97
C THR A 31 21.86 -7.40 -14.23
N VAL A 32 20.82 -8.21 -14.26
CA VAL A 32 20.75 -9.49 -13.53
C VAL A 32 21.66 -10.54 -14.15
N VAL A 33 21.64 -10.71 -15.49
CA VAL A 33 22.42 -11.73 -16.18
C VAL A 33 23.92 -11.41 -16.26
N SER A 34 24.33 -10.22 -15.83
CA SER A 34 25.74 -9.90 -15.59
C SER A 34 26.32 -10.70 -14.42
N TYR A 35 25.48 -11.24 -13.55
CA TYR A 35 25.84 -12.07 -12.39
C TYR A 35 25.26 -13.47 -12.51
N ASP A 36 25.82 -14.41 -11.72
CA ASP A 36 25.27 -15.75 -11.61
C ASP A 36 23.84 -15.66 -11.03
N HIS A 37 22.87 -16.32 -11.67
CA HIS A 37 21.46 -16.12 -11.40
C HIS A 37 20.61 -17.38 -11.53
N VAL A 38 19.41 -17.33 -10.94
CA VAL A 38 18.40 -18.38 -10.93
C VAL A 38 17.01 -17.76 -11.15
N CYS A 39 16.05 -18.55 -11.62
CA CYS A 39 14.66 -18.10 -11.81
C CYS A 39 13.74 -18.44 -10.63
N ALA A 40 14.22 -19.15 -9.62
CA ALA A 40 13.41 -19.51 -8.48
C ALA A 40 13.88 -18.81 -7.20
N GLU A 41 12.94 -18.58 -6.30
CA GLU A 41 13.18 -18.13 -4.93
C GLU A 41 13.46 -19.34 -4.04
N TYR A 42 14.49 -19.25 -3.20
CA TYR A 42 14.89 -20.33 -2.28
C TYR A 42 14.93 -19.79 -0.85
N LYS A 43 14.62 -20.67 0.10
CA LYS A 43 14.75 -20.36 1.53
C LYS A 43 16.18 -19.90 1.83
N ASP A 44 16.29 -18.75 2.51
CA ASP A 44 17.56 -18.08 2.85
C ASP A 44 18.46 -17.80 1.62
N GLY A 45 17.86 -17.70 0.42
CA GLY A 45 18.57 -17.53 -0.85
C GLY A 45 19.44 -18.72 -1.24
N TYR A 46 19.41 -19.85 -0.52
CA TYR A 46 20.27 -21.01 -0.73
C TYR A 46 19.66 -21.98 -1.75
N ARG A 47 20.27 -22.07 -2.93
CA ARG A 47 19.85 -22.90 -4.07
C ARG A 47 19.93 -24.39 -3.78
N LYS A 48 18.76 -24.98 -3.54
CA LYS A 48 18.56 -26.41 -3.37
C LYS A 48 17.11 -26.76 -3.64
N ASN A 49 16.81 -27.89 -4.29
CA ASN A 49 15.42 -28.27 -4.58
C ASN A 49 14.53 -28.30 -3.33
N SER A 50 15.03 -28.76 -2.19
CA SER A 50 14.30 -28.78 -0.92
C SER A 50 14.05 -27.38 -0.32
N ASN A 51 14.71 -26.35 -0.82
CA ASN A 51 14.57 -24.96 -0.37
C ASN A 51 13.74 -24.11 -1.35
N PHE A 52 13.20 -24.72 -2.39
CA PHE A 52 12.36 -24.03 -3.38
C PHE A 52 11.13 -23.41 -2.70
N ILE A 53 10.89 -22.13 -2.97
CA ILE A 53 9.71 -21.41 -2.48
C ILE A 53 8.75 -21.18 -3.63
N GLN A 54 9.20 -20.52 -4.70
CA GLN A 54 8.37 -20.21 -5.87
C GLN A 54 9.20 -19.81 -7.09
N SER A 55 8.59 -19.89 -8.28
CA SER A 55 9.12 -19.30 -9.51
C SER A 55 7.97 -18.83 -10.41
N ASN A 56 8.14 -17.70 -11.10
CA ASN A 56 7.27 -17.19 -12.17
C ASN A 56 8.04 -16.99 -13.48
N CYS A 57 9.11 -17.73 -13.65
CA CYS A 57 9.96 -17.72 -14.84
C CYS A 57 10.47 -19.13 -15.12
N SER A 58 10.43 -19.56 -16.38
CA SER A 58 11.06 -20.80 -16.82
C SER A 58 12.28 -20.50 -17.68
N MET A 59 13.46 -21.02 -17.26
CA MET A 59 14.74 -20.82 -17.93
C MET A 59 15.13 -22.09 -18.71
N PHE A 60 15.62 -21.89 -19.94
CA PHE A 60 16.14 -22.96 -20.81
C PHE A 60 17.44 -22.55 -21.49
N ASP A 61 18.19 -23.53 -22.02
CA ASP A 61 19.49 -23.39 -22.61
C ASP A 61 19.51 -24.00 -24.01
N VAL A 62 20.11 -23.30 -24.97
CA VAL A 62 20.34 -23.78 -26.34
C VAL A 62 21.85 -23.73 -26.62
N ASP A 63 22.48 -24.90 -26.76
CA ASP A 63 23.92 -25.04 -26.96
C ASP A 63 24.33 -25.41 -28.38
N ASN A 64 23.41 -25.84 -29.24
CA ASN A 64 23.65 -26.29 -30.61
C ASN A 64 24.78 -27.34 -30.72
N THR A 65 24.75 -28.34 -29.83
CA THR A 65 25.81 -29.36 -29.76
C THR A 65 25.52 -30.63 -30.56
N GLU A 66 24.32 -30.77 -31.12
CA GLU A 66 23.85 -31.97 -31.80
C GLU A 66 24.36 -32.10 -33.24
N THR A 67 24.68 -30.98 -33.89
CA THR A 67 25.17 -30.95 -35.28
C THR A 67 26.27 -29.91 -35.46
N ASP A 68 27.17 -30.16 -36.37
CA ASP A 68 28.19 -29.20 -36.79
C ASP A 68 27.78 -28.42 -38.08
N ASN A 69 26.61 -28.74 -38.64
CA ASN A 69 26.06 -28.02 -39.78
C ASN A 69 25.42 -26.69 -39.33
N PRO A 70 25.90 -25.51 -39.78
CA PRO A 70 25.36 -24.22 -39.42
C PRO A 70 23.88 -24.02 -39.79
N ASP A 71 23.41 -24.63 -40.87
CA ASP A 71 22.02 -24.48 -41.34
C ASP A 71 21.01 -25.19 -40.41
N GLU A 72 21.47 -26.08 -39.55
CA GLU A 72 20.66 -26.83 -38.60
C GLU A 72 20.73 -26.22 -37.16
N TRP A 73 21.46 -25.13 -36.97
CA TRP A 73 21.57 -24.50 -35.65
C TRP A 73 20.31 -23.76 -35.29
N ILE A 74 19.89 -23.93 -34.06
CA ILE A 74 18.75 -23.22 -33.48
C ILE A 74 19.15 -21.77 -33.19
N THR A 75 18.33 -20.84 -33.67
CA THR A 75 18.42 -19.43 -33.40
C THR A 75 17.21 -18.96 -32.54
N PRO A 76 17.21 -17.76 -32.00
CA PRO A 76 16.04 -17.23 -31.28
C PRO A 76 14.77 -17.18 -32.13
N GLU A 77 14.89 -16.98 -33.46
CA GLU A 77 13.77 -17.00 -34.41
C GLU A 77 13.11 -18.38 -34.47
N HIS A 78 13.86 -19.48 -34.49
CA HIS A 78 13.32 -20.83 -34.43
C HIS A 78 12.55 -21.08 -33.11
N VAL A 79 13.00 -20.48 -32.00
CA VAL A 79 12.27 -20.55 -30.73
C VAL A 79 10.97 -19.74 -30.83
N ARG A 80 10.98 -18.57 -31.46
CA ARG A 80 9.78 -17.76 -31.71
C ARG A 80 8.75 -18.51 -32.55
N GLU A 81 9.20 -19.25 -33.57
CA GLU A 81 8.32 -20.08 -34.40
C GLU A 81 7.71 -21.25 -33.62
N ALA A 82 8.50 -21.86 -32.74
CA ALA A 82 8.03 -22.97 -31.91
C ALA A 82 7.07 -22.55 -30.79
N PHE A 83 7.21 -21.32 -30.28
CA PHE A 83 6.39 -20.75 -29.22
C PHE A 83 5.69 -19.47 -29.73
N PRO A 84 4.76 -19.57 -30.68
CA PRO A 84 4.06 -18.43 -31.20
C PRO A 84 3.27 -17.74 -30.09
N ASP A 85 3.38 -16.41 -30.03
CA ASP A 85 2.68 -15.57 -29.07
C ASP A 85 3.09 -15.73 -27.58
N VAL A 86 4.15 -16.49 -27.31
CA VAL A 86 4.75 -16.59 -25.96
C VAL A 86 5.93 -15.61 -25.84
N PRO A 87 5.90 -14.65 -24.91
CA PRO A 87 7.01 -13.72 -24.75
C PRO A 87 8.23 -14.42 -24.15
N PHE A 88 9.42 -14.04 -24.58
CA PHE A 88 10.67 -14.51 -23.96
C PHE A 88 11.82 -13.53 -24.18
N TYR A 89 12.77 -13.59 -23.25
CA TYR A 89 14.04 -12.90 -23.36
C TYR A 89 15.14 -13.89 -23.74
N VAL A 90 16.13 -13.39 -24.44
CA VAL A 90 17.34 -14.13 -24.84
C VAL A 90 18.54 -13.44 -24.23
N SER A 91 19.43 -14.20 -23.60
CA SER A 91 20.75 -13.73 -23.20
C SER A 91 21.82 -14.64 -23.81
N TYR A 92 22.73 -14.07 -24.60
CA TYR A 92 23.78 -14.85 -25.24
C TYR A 92 24.81 -15.30 -24.21
N SER A 93 25.13 -16.61 -24.23
CA SER A 93 26.01 -17.19 -23.24
C SER A 93 27.46 -16.71 -23.41
N ARG A 94 28.28 -16.84 -22.38
CA ARG A 94 29.74 -16.52 -22.42
C ARG A 94 30.51 -17.23 -23.52
N ASN A 95 29.99 -18.36 -24.02
CA ASN A 95 30.60 -19.19 -25.07
C ASN A 95 29.92 -19.01 -26.44
N HIS A 96 29.05 -18.03 -26.60
CA HIS A 96 28.38 -17.72 -27.86
C HIS A 96 29.40 -17.36 -28.92
N MET A 97 29.32 -18.02 -30.10
CA MET A 97 30.24 -17.83 -31.25
C MET A 97 31.72 -17.92 -30.92
N LYS A 98 32.10 -18.71 -29.88
CA LYS A 98 33.49 -19.00 -29.55
C LYS A 98 33.85 -20.43 -29.86
N GLN A 99 35.06 -20.62 -30.40
CA GLN A 99 35.62 -21.95 -30.62
C GLN A 99 35.88 -22.65 -29.29
N LYS A 100 35.50 -23.91 -29.18
CA LYS A 100 35.81 -24.74 -28.00
C LYS A 100 36.33 -26.10 -28.43
N GLY A 101 37.65 -26.28 -28.28
CA GLY A 101 38.34 -27.46 -28.79
C GLY A 101 38.24 -27.53 -30.32
N ASP A 102 37.93 -28.68 -30.88
CA ASP A 102 37.79 -28.93 -32.32
C ASP A 102 36.43 -28.50 -32.89
N LYS A 103 35.49 -27.99 -32.04
CA LYS A 103 34.15 -27.60 -32.47
C LYS A 103 34.09 -26.16 -32.98
N ALA A 104 33.45 -25.95 -34.12
CA ALA A 104 33.23 -24.63 -34.71
C ALA A 104 32.49 -23.67 -33.79
N PRO A 105 32.75 -22.35 -33.89
CA PRO A 105 31.93 -21.32 -33.21
C PRO A 105 30.46 -21.47 -33.58
N ARG A 106 29.57 -21.51 -32.60
CA ARG A 106 28.13 -21.73 -32.79
C ARG A 106 27.26 -20.86 -31.86
N PRO A 107 26.01 -20.58 -32.22
CA PRO A 107 25.10 -19.86 -31.37
C PRO A 107 24.83 -20.59 -30.05
N LYS A 108 25.00 -19.89 -28.92
CA LYS A 108 24.69 -20.40 -27.59
C LYS A 108 24.00 -19.32 -26.80
N PHE A 109 22.81 -19.61 -26.29
CA PHE A 109 22.02 -18.62 -25.58
C PHE A 109 21.08 -19.23 -24.55
N HIS A 110 20.74 -18.43 -23.57
CA HIS A 110 19.78 -18.74 -22.52
C HIS A 110 18.45 -18.05 -22.82
N LEU A 111 17.36 -18.68 -22.46
CA LEU A 111 15.99 -18.22 -22.68
C LEU A 111 15.28 -18.07 -21.34
N TYR A 112 14.51 -17.00 -21.19
CA TYR A 112 13.76 -16.69 -19.98
C TYR A 112 12.32 -16.42 -20.40
N PHE A 113 11.43 -17.35 -20.07
CA PHE A 113 10.00 -17.24 -20.36
C PHE A 113 9.25 -16.78 -19.10
N PRO A 114 8.52 -15.65 -19.15
CA PRO A 114 7.52 -15.38 -18.14
C PRO A 114 6.52 -16.53 -18.03
N ASP A 115 6.21 -16.92 -16.80
CA ASP A 115 5.40 -18.11 -16.55
C ASP A 115 4.42 -17.88 -15.40
N THR A 116 3.47 -18.81 -15.20
CA THR A 116 2.63 -18.82 -14.01
C THR A 116 3.49 -18.99 -12.74
N VAL A 117 2.91 -18.64 -11.58
CA VAL A 117 3.62 -18.82 -10.31
C VAL A 117 3.52 -20.26 -9.85
N PHE A 118 4.63 -20.98 -9.85
CA PHE A 118 4.76 -22.30 -9.25
C PHE A 118 5.25 -22.19 -7.82
N THR A 119 4.56 -22.80 -6.88
CA THR A 119 4.95 -22.86 -5.45
C THR A 119 5.40 -24.25 -5.01
N ASP A 120 5.28 -25.24 -5.90
CA ASP A 120 5.76 -26.60 -5.70
C ASP A 120 6.90 -26.94 -6.68
N SER A 121 8.04 -27.45 -6.16
CA SER A 121 9.23 -27.76 -6.94
C SER A 121 9.03 -28.94 -7.91
N GLN A 122 8.15 -29.88 -7.57
CA GLN A 122 7.87 -31.05 -8.42
C GLN A 122 6.96 -30.67 -9.59
N GLU A 123 5.91 -29.85 -9.33
CA GLU A 123 5.05 -29.30 -10.37
C GLU A 123 5.86 -28.43 -11.34
N TYR A 124 6.70 -27.56 -10.81
CA TYR A 124 7.59 -26.72 -11.64
C TYR A 124 8.55 -27.57 -12.49
N SER A 125 9.19 -28.58 -11.91
CA SER A 125 10.07 -29.49 -12.66
C SER A 125 9.29 -30.31 -13.71
N LYS A 126 8.06 -30.75 -13.41
CA LYS A 126 7.18 -31.43 -14.35
C LYS A 126 6.81 -30.53 -15.53
N HIS A 127 6.47 -29.27 -15.27
CA HIS A 127 6.21 -28.28 -16.31
C HIS A 127 7.42 -28.08 -17.22
N LYS A 128 8.60 -27.80 -16.67
CA LYS A 128 9.84 -27.66 -17.45
C LYS A 128 10.15 -28.90 -18.30
N LYS A 129 9.87 -30.10 -17.76
CA LYS A 129 10.02 -31.35 -18.50
C LYS A 129 9.06 -31.43 -19.69
N SER A 130 7.80 -31.00 -19.53
CA SER A 130 6.84 -30.93 -20.65
C SER A 130 7.33 -29.98 -21.73
N VAL A 131 7.85 -28.79 -21.38
CA VAL A 131 8.40 -27.82 -22.33
C VAL A 131 9.60 -28.39 -23.08
N CYS A 132 10.54 -29.06 -22.38
CA CYS A 132 11.70 -29.72 -23.02
C CYS A 132 11.27 -30.90 -23.91
N ASN A 133 10.18 -31.57 -23.61
CA ASN A 133 9.64 -32.63 -24.46
C ASN A 133 8.97 -32.08 -25.74
N TYR A 134 8.29 -30.92 -25.60
CA TYR A 134 7.70 -30.21 -26.74
C TYR A 134 8.78 -29.67 -27.68
N PHE A 135 9.78 -28.94 -27.14
CA PHE A 135 10.88 -28.43 -27.92
C PHE A 135 12.18 -29.17 -27.55
N LYS A 136 12.45 -30.27 -28.22
CA LYS A 136 13.57 -31.19 -27.92
C LYS A 136 14.98 -30.58 -28.09
N LYS A 137 15.04 -29.36 -28.67
CA LYS A 137 16.32 -28.63 -28.87
C LYS A 137 16.80 -27.86 -27.64
N PHE A 138 15.97 -27.77 -26.58
CA PHE A 138 16.44 -27.30 -25.27
C PHE A 138 17.34 -28.34 -24.60
N ASP A 139 18.33 -27.84 -23.82
CA ASP A 139 19.19 -28.73 -23.03
C ASP A 139 18.32 -29.61 -22.11
N GLN A 140 18.38 -30.92 -22.35
CA GLN A 140 17.62 -31.91 -21.63
C GLN A 140 18.00 -32.05 -20.14
N ASN A 141 19.12 -31.43 -19.71
CA ASN A 141 19.54 -31.35 -18.31
C ASN A 141 18.92 -30.15 -17.57
N ALA A 142 18.22 -29.24 -18.25
CA ALA A 142 17.63 -28.02 -17.66
C ALA A 142 16.30 -28.25 -16.96
N LYS A 143 15.95 -29.47 -16.55
CA LYS A 143 14.62 -29.88 -16.06
C LYS A 143 14.40 -29.70 -14.56
N ASP A 144 15.45 -29.48 -13.77
CA ASP A 144 15.31 -29.36 -12.32
C ASP A 144 14.92 -27.94 -11.88
N ALA A 145 14.34 -27.85 -10.68
CA ALA A 145 13.92 -26.58 -10.12
C ALA A 145 15.08 -25.73 -9.56
N ALA A 146 16.29 -26.30 -9.47
CA ALA A 146 17.47 -25.63 -8.94
C ALA A 146 18.50 -25.28 -10.03
N ARG A 147 18.10 -25.19 -11.29
CA ARG A 147 18.99 -24.78 -12.39
C ARG A 147 19.46 -23.34 -12.19
N PHE A 148 20.75 -23.08 -12.46
CA PHE A 148 21.33 -21.75 -12.47
C PHE A 148 22.09 -21.48 -13.77
N PHE A 149 22.26 -20.20 -14.08
CA PHE A 149 23.10 -19.77 -15.20
C PHE A 149 24.25 -18.90 -14.71
N PHE A 150 25.36 -18.97 -15.39
CA PHE A 150 26.51 -18.13 -15.12
C PHE A 150 26.32 -16.72 -15.66
N GLY A 151 26.79 -15.74 -14.91
CA GLY A 151 26.83 -14.35 -15.34
C GLY A 151 27.70 -14.13 -16.56
N VAL A 152 27.34 -13.16 -17.38
CA VAL A 152 28.09 -12.75 -18.58
C VAL A 152 28.42 -11.27 -18.47
N PRO A 153 29.69 -10.86 -18.32
CA PRO A 153 30.04 -9.44 -18.35
C PRO A 153 29.62 -8.79 -19.68
N ASN A 154 28.93 -7.65 -19.60
CA ASN A 154 28.36 -6.95 -20.77
C ASN A 154 27.47 -7.87 -21.63
N PRO A 155 26.38 -8.41 -21.09
CA PRO A 155 25.55 -9.36 -21.81
C PRO A 155 24.83 -8.70 -22.99
N LYS A 156 24.70 -9.43 -24.09
CA LYS A 156 23.76 -9.06 -25.17
C LYS A 156 22.44 -9.70 -24.87
N VAL A 157 21.36 -8.90 -24.79
CA VAL A 157 20.00 -9.34 -24.49
C VAL A 157 19.06 -8.92 -25.61
N GLU A 158 18.13 -9.78 -25.96
CA GLU A 158 17.06 -9.53 -26.93
C GLU A 158 15.71 -9.90 -26.30
N PHE A 159 14.64 -9.29 -26.77
CA PHE A 159 13.27 -9.57 -26.31
C PHE A 159 12.38 -9.89 -27.49
N TYR A 160 11.62 -10.97 -27.36
CA TYR A 160 10.60 -11.41 -28.30
C TYR A 160 9.24 -11.30 -27.60
N ASP A 161 8.38 -10.46 -28.15
CA ASP A 161 7.06 -10.13 -27.56
C ASP A 161 6.04 -11.25 -27.76
N GLY A 162 5.03 -11.31 -26.88
CA GLY A 162 3.94 -12.26 -26.96
C GLY A 162 2.91 -12.01 -25.86
N ASN A 163 1.73 -12.63 -25.98
CA ASN A 163 0.56 -12.36 -25.13
C ASN A 163 0.15 -13.54 -24.24
N MET A 164 0.85 -14.66 -24.34
CA MET A 164 0.46 -15.92 -23.66
C MET A 164 1.60 -16.37 -22.74
N LEU A 165 1.28 -16.71 -21.49
CA LEU A 165 2.28 -17.33 -20.60
C LEU A 165 2.68 -18.73 -21.13
N LEU A 166 3.91 -19.12 -20.85
CA LEU A 166 4.41 -20.42 -21.30
C LEU A 166 3.55 -21.58 -20.80
N PHE A 167 3.06 -21.51 -19.56
CA PHE A 167 2.15 -22.52 -19.00
C PHE A 167 0.86 -22.64 -19.80
N ASP A 168 0.22 -21.52 -20.12
CA ASP A 168 -1.04 -21.48 -20.86
C ASP A 168 -0.85 -22.03 -22.28
N PHE A 169 0.23 -21.65 -22.95
CA PHE A 169 0.60 -22.23 -24.25
C PHE A 169 0.72 -23.74 -24.18
N MET A 170 1.42 -24.28 -23.17
CA MET A 170 1.59 -25.72 -23.01
C MET A 170 0.26 -26.45 -22.73
N GLN A 171 -0.72 -25.79 -22.08
CA GLN A 171 -2.07 -26.35 -21.91
C GLN A 171 -2.79 -26.46 -23.26
N THR A 172 -2.68 -25.45 -24.13
CA THR A 172 -3.32 -25.50 -25.47
C THR A 172 -2.74 -26.64 -26.34
N VAL A 173 -1.42 -26.85 -26.24
CA VAL A 173 -0.74 -27.96 -26.94
C VAL A 173 -1.22 -29.32 -26.43
N SER A 174 -1.38 -29.49 -25.11
CA SER A 174 -1.84 -30.76 -24.51
C SER A 174 -3.27 -31.12 -24.90
N VAL A 175 -4.16 -30.11 -25.01
CA VAL A 175 -5.56 -30.35 -25.48
C VAL A 175 -5.62 -30.75 -26.96
N SER A 176 -4.69 -30.25 -27.79
CA SER A 176 -4.62 -30.64 -29.20
C SER A 176 -4.07 -32.06 -29.43
N GLU A 177 -3.26 -32.60 -28.50
CA GLU A 177 -2.76 -33.97 -28.54
C GLU A 177 -3.82 -35.01 -28.17
N GLU A 178 -4.77 -34.70 -27.30
CA GLU A 178 -5.89 -35.61 -26.95
C GLU A 178 -6.95 -35.75 -28.07
N THR A 179 -7.04 -34.79 -29.00
CA THR A 179 -7.97 -34.80 -30.13
C THR A 179 -7.37 -35.42 -31.40
N ASN A 180 -6.07 -35.69 -31.46
CA ASN A 180 -5.37 -36.17 -32.66
C ASN A 180 -4.66 -37.55 -32.49
N GLN A 181 -5.29 -38.53 -31.83
CA GLN A 181 -4.92 -39.94 -32.07
C GLN A 181 -5.66 -40.50 -33.26
N LYS A 182 -5.41 -39.99 -34.42
CA LYS A 182 -5.51 -40.65 -35.76
C LYS A 182 -5.05 -39.68 -36.84
N SER A 183 -3.79 -39.72 -37.16
CA SER A 183 -3.23 -39.76 -38.53
C SER A 183 -1.80 -39.22 -38.58
N THR A 184 -0.87 -40.14 -38.82
CA THR A 184 0.37 -40.09 -39.64
C THR A 184 1.07 -38.75 -39.86
N ASP A 185 2.34 -38.76 -39.43
CA ASP A 185 3.50 -38.03 -39.98
C ASP A 185 3.21 -37.07 -41.15
N THR A 186 3.37 -35.78 -40.89
CA THR A 186 3.76 -34.85 -41.93
C THR A 186 4.71 -33.80 -41.33
N GLU A 187 5.95 -33.82 -41.78
CA GLU A 187 6.96 -32.80 -41.61
C GLU A 187 6.38 -31.42 -42.01
N ILE A 188 6.50 -30.41 -41.14
CA ILE A 188 6.22 -29.00 -41.48
C ILE A 188 7.43 -28.51 -42.28
N LYS A 189 7.35 -28.60 -43.60
CA LYS A 189 8.25 -27.90 -44.53
C LYS A 189 7.82 -26.43 -44.60
N LEU A 190 8.80 -25.52 -44.64
CA LEU A 190 8.65 -24.11 -45.08
C LEU A 190 8.22 -24.12 -46.55
N ASP A 191 6.92 -24.13 -46.84
CA ASP A 191 6.43 -24.41 -48.18
C ASP A 191 6.08 -23.14 -48.92
N ASN A 192 6.66 -22.98 -50.11
CA ASN A 192 6.13 -22.19 -51.19
C ASN A 192 4.64 -22.54 -51.41
N ILE A 193 3.80 -21.54 -51.61
CA ILE A 193 2.37 -21.74 -51.90
C ILE A 193 2.28 -22.31 -53.31
N PRO A 194 1.85 -23.60 -53.49
CA PRO A 194 1.94 -24.27 -54.78
C PRO A 194 0.84 -23.80 -55.72
N GLU A 195 1.06 -24.05 -57.03
CA GLU A 195 0.06 -23.83 -58.06
C GLU A 195 -1.24 -24.56 -57.74
N GLY A 196 -2.40 -23.94 -57.93
CA GLY A 196 -3.72 -24.45 -57.57
C GLY A 196 -4.24 -24.06 -56.18
N GLN A 197 -3.34 -23.69 -55.23
CA GLN A 197 -3.73 -23.17 -53.90
C GLN A 197 -3.46 -21.68 -53.74
N ARG A 198 -2.70 -21.06 -54.65
CA ARG A 198 -2.22 -19.67 -54.54
C ARG A 198 -3.37 -18.69 -54.34
N ASN A 199 -4.39 -18.72 -55.16
CA ASN A 199 -5.47 -17.75 -55.14
C ASN A 199 -6.32 -17.85 -53.86
N ALA A 200 -6.62 -19.06 -53.40
CA ALA A 200 -7.38 -19.29 -52.18
C ALA A 200 -6.58 -18.86 -50.94
N THR A 201 -5.30 -19.24 -50.85
CA THR A 201 -4.40 -18.90 -49.73
C THR A 201 -4.15 -17.40 -49.66
N MET A 202 -3.88 -16.79 -50.83
CA MET A 202 -3.67 -15.33 -50.91
C MET A 202 -4.94 -14.53 -50.62
N HIS A 203 -6.13 -15.04 -51.04
CA HIS A 203 -7.39 -14.39 -50.68
C HIS A 203 -7.65 -14.44 -49.16
N GLN A 204 -7.43 -15.59 -48.52
CA GLN A 204 -7.54 -15.70 -47.05
C GLN A 204 -6.53 -14.78 -46.34
N TYR A 205 -5.29 -14.74 -46.84
CA TYR A 205 -4.29 -13.84 -46.28
C TYR A 205 -4.64 -12.36 -46.46
N ALA A 206 -5.19 -11.98 -47.62
CA ALA A 206 -5.70 -10.62 -47.86
C ALA A 206 -6.80 -10.24 -46.86
N LEU A 207 -7.77 -11.14 -46.58
CA LEU A 207 -8.80 -10.90 -45.57
C LEU A 207 -8.20 -10.76 -44.15
N LYS A 208 -7.21 -11.56 -43.81
CA LYS A 208 -6.51 -11.48 -42.53
C LYS A 208 -5.82 -10.11 -42.33
N VAL A 209 -5.09 -9.63 -43.33
CA VAL A 209 -4.40 -8.33 -43.26
C VAL A 209 -5.39 -7.16 -43.36
N LEU A 210 -6.47 -7.27 -44.08
CA LEU A 210 -7.56 -6.28 -44.11
C LEU A 210 -8.27 -6.17 -42.77
N THR A 211 -8.51 -7.30 -42.11
CA THR A 211 -9.07 -7.32 -40.72
C THR A 211 -8.09 -6.65 -39.70
N ARG A 212 -6.79 -6.88 -39.90
CA ARG A 212 -5.74 -6.35 -38.98
C ARG A 212 -5.41 -4.88 -39.21
N TYR A 213 -5.31 -4.44 -40.48
CA TYR A 213 -4.77 -3.09 -40.79
C TYR A 213 -5.81 -2.19 -41.49
N GLY A 214 -6.97 -2.74 -41.91
CA GLY A 214 -7.92 -1.99 -42.73
C GLY A 214 -7.48 -1.84 -44.18
N ALA A 215 -8.34 -1.20 -44.98
CA ALA A 215 -8.08 -0.97 -46.41
C ALA A 215 -7.50 0.41 -46.73
N ASP A 216 -7.43 1.33 -45.76
CA ASP A 216 -7.35 2.75 -46.04
C ASP A 216 -5.91 3.35 -46.04
N ASP A 217 -4.91 2.65 -45.48
CA ASP A 217 -3.54 3.19 -45.28
C ASP A 217 -2.46 2.53 -46.15
N GLY A 218 -2.83 1.54 -46.97
CA GLY A 218 -1.90 0.80 -47.81
C GLY A 218 -1.06 -0.28 -47.11
N THR A 219 -1.02 -0.33 -45.77
CA THR A 219 -0.22 -1.28 -45.01
C THR A 219 -0.65 -2.71 -45.24
N ALA A 220 -1.97 -2.95 -45.29
CA ALA A 220 -2.53 -4.26 -45.59
C ALA A 220 -2.14 -4.77 -46.98
N TYR A 221 -2.17 -3.87 -48.00
CA TYR A 221 -1.76 -4.21 -49.35
C TYR A 221 -0.27 -4.53 -49.45
N GLN A 222 0.54 -3.80 -48.73
CA GLN A 222 2.00 -4.03 -48.71
C GLN A 222 2.36 -5.38 -48.05
N ALA A 223 1.69 -5.74 -46.95
CA ALA A 223 1.81 -7.04 -46.31
C ALA A 223 1.36 -8.17 -47.23
N PHE A 224 0.21 -7.99 -47.92
CA PHE A 224 -0.28 -8.92 -48.91
C PHE A 224 0.72 -9.14 -50.08
N ARG A 225 1.31 -8.08 -50.61
CA ARG A 225 2.34 -8.19 -51.65
C ARG A 225 3.59 -8.91 -51.19
N ASN A 226 4.02 -8.68 -49.99
CA ASN A 226 5.17 -9.40 -49.42
C ASN A 226 4.93 -10.90 -49.28
N GLU A 227 3.75 -11.29 -48.81
CA GLU A 227 3.36 -12.70 -48.69
C GLU A 227 3.25 -13.38 -50.06
N SER A 228 2.80 -12.65 -51.10
CA SER A 228 2.67 -13.20 -52.47
C SER A 228 4.01 -13.67 -53.08
N GLN A 229 5.15 -13.23 -52.57
CA GLN A 229 6.48 -13.68 -52.97
C GLN A 229 6.72 -15.16 -52.66
N ARG A 230 5.93 -15.75 -51.80
CA ARG A 230 5.96 -17.19 -51.43
C ARG A 230 5.21 -18.05 -52.45
N CYS A 231 4.50 -17.50 -53.41
CA CYS A 231 3.81 -18.24 -54.44
C CYS A 231 4.80 -18.84 -55.47
N SER A 232 4.67 -20.13 -55.76
CA SER A 232 5.51 -20.82 -56.76
C SER A 232 4.63 -21.61 -57.75
N PRO A 233 4.61 -21.24 -59.02
CA PRO A 233 5.22 -20.05 -59.66
C PRO A 233 4.62 -18.73 -59.14
N PRO A 234 5.33 -17.59 -59.27
CA PRO A 234 4.83 -16.29 -58.80
C PRO A 234 3.49 -15.91 -59.47
N LEU A 235 2.63 -15.20 -58.74
CA LEU A 235 1.44 -14.58 -59.25
C LEU A 235 1.77 -13.33 -60.07
N ASP A 236 1.12 -13.11 -61.21
CA ASP A 236 1.29 -11.89 -61.94
C ASP A 236 0.53 -10.72 -61.29
N ASN A 237 0.84 -9.46 -61.69
CA ASN A 237 0.22 -8.28 -61.14
C ASN A 237 -1.29 -8.18 -61.38
N SER A 238 -1.80 -8.80 -62.43
CA SER A 238 -3.25 -8.83 -62.76
C SER A 238 -3.97 -9.78 -61.79
N GLU A 239 -3.43 -10.99 -61.59
CA GLU A 239 -3.94 -11.95 -60.61
C GLU A 239 -3.88 -11.41 -59.19
N LEU A 240 -2.79 -10.79 -58.79
CA LEU A 240 -2.66 -10.17 -57.48
C LEU A 240 -3.73 -9.08 -57.23
N ASN A 241 -3.93 -8.20 -58.20
CA ASN A 241 -4.94 -7.15 -58.10
C ASN A 241 -6.34 -7.69 -58.08
N GLN A 242 -6.63 -8.76 -58.84
CA GLN A 242 -7.92 -9.40 -58.82
C GLN A 242 -8.24 -10.04 -57.46
N ILE A 243 -7.28 -10.76 -56.85
CA ILE A 243 -7.41 -11.35 -55.53
C ILE A 243 -7.62 -10.27 -54.49
N TRP A 244 -6.81 -9.23 -54.56
CA TRP A 244 -6.89 -8.12 -53.59
C TRP A 244 -8.23 -7.37 -53.66
N ASN A 245 -8.66 -6.98 -54.85
CA ASN A 245 -9.92 -6.29 -55.06
C ASN A 245 -11.13 -7.15 -54.65
N GLY A 246 -11.07 -8.45 -54.91
CA GLY A 246 -12.08 -9.40 -54.44
C GLY A 246 -12.14 -9.49 -52.92
N ALA A 247 -10.98 -9.54 -52.26
CA ALA A 247 -10.89 -9.55 -50.81
C ALA A 247 -11.37 -8.22 -50.16
N VAL A 248 -11.03 -7.08 -50.76
CA VAL A 248 -11.50 -5.75 -50.29
C VAL A 248 -13.03 -5.63 -50.49
N ALA A 249 -13.57 -6.10 -51.60
CA ALA A 249 -15.01 -6.11 -51.80
C ALA A 249 -15.73 -6.95 -50.75
N TYR A 250 -15.26 -8.16 -50.50
CA TYR A 250 -15.83 -9.07 -49.48
C TYR A 250 -15.63 -8.47 -48.06
N TYR A 251 -14.49 -7.88 -47.76
CA TYR A 251 -14.25 -7.20 -46.49
C TYR A 251 -15.27 -6.08 -46.24
N ASN A 252 -15.59 -5.28 -47.26
CA ASN A 252 -16.53 -4.16 -47.12
C ASN A 252 -18.00 -4.59 -47.11
N SER A 253 -18.38 -5.64 -47.87
CA SER A 253 -19.76 -6.07 -47.99
C SER A 253 -20.22 -7.08 -46.93
N ASP A 254 -19.29 -7.89 -46.40
CA ASP A 254 -19.64 -9.02 -45.54
C ASP A 254 -19.01 -8.90 -44.16
N ILE A 255 -17.69 -8.62 -44.09
CA ILE A 255 -16.98 -8.57 -42.79
C ILE A 255 -17.31 -7.26 -42.05
N LYS A 256 -17.20 -6.11 -42.72
CA LYS A 256 -17.36 -4.78 -42.10
C LYS A 256 -18.80 -4.48 -41.66
N ILE A 257 -19.79 -5.16 -42.20
CA ILE A 257 -21.22 -5.05 -41.84
C ILE A 257 -21.69 -6.18 -40.89
N SER A 258 -20.82 -7.15 -40.60
CA SER A 258 -21.13 -8.24 -39.67
C SER A 258 -21.31 -7.68 -38.23
N ALA A 259 -22.21 -8.32 -37.48
CA ALA A 259 -22.40 -8.02 -36.06
C ALA A 259 -21.11 -8.27 -35.22
N ASP A 260 -20.22 -9.14 -35.71
CA ASP A 260 -18.97 -9.55 -35.10
C ASP A 260 -17.76 -8.78 -35.66
N TYR A 261 -18.00 -7.69 -36.42
CA TYR A 261 -16.91 -6.92 -37.00
C TYR A 261 -16.09 -6.16 -35.92
N VAL A 262 -14.82 -6.48 -35.85
CA VAL A 262 -13.84 -5.77 -35.00
C VAL A 262 -13.02 -4.84 -35.89
N PRO A 263 -13.11 -3.49 -35.71
CA PRO A 263 -12.30 -2.55 -36.47
C PRO A 263 -10.79 -2.78 -36.26
N PRO A 264 -9.94 -2.50 -37.28
CA PRO A 264 -8.50 -2.71 -37.21
C PRO A 264 -7.83 -2.04 -36.03
N GLU A 265 -8.31 -0.86 -35.64
CA GLU A 265 -7.81 -0.12 -34.48
C GLU A 265 -8.02 -0.87 -33.18
N LEU A 266 -9.10 -1.66 -33.06
CA LEU A 266 -9.38 -2.51 -31.89
C LEU A 266 -8.69 -3.85 -31.99
N TYR A 267 -8.59 -4.43 -33.19
CA TYR A 267 -7.85 -5.65 -33.40
C TYR A 267 -6.39 -5.49 -32.95
N ASN A 268 -5.79 -4.34 -33.26
CA ASN A 268 -4.43 -4.00 -32.83
C ASN A 268 -4.33 -3.66 -31.32
N LEU A 269 -5.40 -3.21 -30.65
CA LEU A 269 -5.47 -3.05 -29.20
C LEU A 269 -5.51 -4.39 -28.47
N GLY A 270 -6.22 -5.39 -29.01
CA GLY A 270 -6.23 -6.76 -28.49
C GLY A 270 -4.87 -7.47 -28.56
N VAL A 271 -4.01 -7.05 -29.50
CA VAL A 271 -2.63 -7.56 -29.65
C VAL A 271 -1.65 -6.88 -28.65
N MET A 272 -2.05 -5.82 -27.98
CA MET A 272 -1.21 -5.07 -27.01
C MET A 272 -1.46 -5.49 -25.56
N ASN A 273 -1.31 -6.77 -25.20
CA ASN A 273 -1.30 -7.29 -23.82
C ASN A 273 -2.43 -6.80 -22.89
N ILE A 274 -3.53 -6.34 -23.46
CA ILE A 274 -4.75 -6.07 -22.74
C ILE A 274 -5.73 -7.11 -23.29
N ASN A 275 -5.89 -8.23 -22.61
CA ASN A 275 -6.97 -9.20 -22.87
C ASN A 275 -8.32 -8.55 -22.58
N PHE A 276 -8.75 -7.64 -23.46
CA PHE A 276 -10.07 -7.04 -23.41
C PHE A 276 -10.88 -7.64 -24.56
N GLU A 277 -11.71 -8.59 -24.23
CA GLU A 277 -12.88 -8.87 -25.03
C GLU A 277 -13.84 -7.68 -24.89
N LEU A 278 -13.69 -6.71 -25.77
CA LEU A 278 -14.61 -5.58 -25.90
C LEU A 278 -15.91 -6.09 -26.55
N PRO A 279 -17.06 -5.99 -25.89
CA PRO A 279 -18.33 -6.15 -26.58
C PRO A 279 -18.42 -5.11 -27.71
N ILE A 280 -18.64 -5.53 -28.92
CA ILE A 280 -18.71 -4.68 -30.13
C ILE A 280 -19.79 -3.59 -30.01
N ALA A 281 -20.86 -3.85 -29.28
CA ALA A 281 -21.87 -2.86 -28.93
C ALA A 281 -21.30 -1.64 -28.23
N ASP A 282 -20.38 -1.82 -27.27
CA ASP A 282 -19.80 -0.73 -26.47
C ASP A 282 -18.84 0.13 -27.28
N TYR A 283 -18.14 -0.45 -28.25
CA TYR A 283 -17.29 0.32 -29.18
C TYR A 283 -18.08 1.25 -30.09
N ASN A 284 -19.19 0.78 -30.61
CA ASN A 284 -20.07 1.59 -31.44
C ASN A 284 -20.72 2.75 -30.65
N GLU A 285 -21.01 2.54 -29.36
CA GLU A 285 -21.43 3.61 -28.48
C GLU A 285 -20.30 4.59 -28.19
N LEU A 286 -19.09 4.11 -27.98
CA LEU A 286 -17.90 4.94 -27.79
C LEU A 286 -17.64 5.85 -29.01
N LEU A 287 -17.80 5.32 -30.21
CA LEU A 287 -17.72 6.10 -31.45
C LEU A 287 -18.85 7.14 -31.59
N LYS A 288 -20.08 6.83 -31.13
CA LYS A 288 -21.23 7.77 -31.15
C LYS A 288 -21.05 8.94 -30.20
N LEU A 289 -20.43 8.70 -29.02
CA LEU A 289 -20.14 9.74 -28.04
C LEU A 289 -19.02 10.71 -28.49
N CYS A 290 -18.23 10.32 -29.49
CA CYS A 290 -17.18 11.14 -30.05
C CYS A 290 -17.75 12.29 -30.86
N LYS A 291 -17.79 13.50 -30.30
CA LYS A 291 -18.10 14.70 -31.08
C LYS A 291 -17.05 14.92 -32.15
N VAL A 292 -17.41 14.64 -33.38
CA VAL A 292 -16.55 14.89 -34.55
C VAL A 292 -16.66 16.35 -34.93
N LYS A 293 -15.69 17.20 -34.56
CA LYS A 293 -15.52 18.57 -35.10
C LYS A 293 -14.51 18.50 -36.23
N LYS A 294 -14.90 18.80 -37.46
CA LYS A 294 -14.03 18.78 -38.66
C LYS A 294 -13.21 17.49 -38.83
N LYS A 295 -13.86 16.34 -38.80
CA LYS A 295 -13.25 14.98 -38.90
C LYS A 295 -12.22 14.64 -37.80
N LYS A 296 -12.28 15.27 -36.62
CA LYS A 296 -11.36 15.01 -35.51
C LYS A 296 -12.13 14.57 -34.29
N ARG A 297 -11.78 13.40 -33.73
CA ARG A 297 -12.31 12.90 -32.46
C ARG A 297 -11.75 13.72 -31.29
N ILE A 298 -12.60 14.12 -30.36
CA ILE A 298 -12.20 14.90 -29.17
C ILE A 298 -12.41 14.04 -27.94
N PHE A 299 -11.34 13.82 -27.18
CA PHE A 299 -11.41 13.16 -25.88
C PHE A 299 -12.07 14.08 -24.85
N ASN A 300 -13.08 13.58 -24.15
CA ASN A 300 -13.83 14.27 -23.11
C ASN A 300 -14.17 13.30 -21.95
N ILE A 301 -14.86 13.80 -20.92
CA ILE A 301 -15.21 13.02 -19.74
C ILE A 301 -16.12 11.83 -20.06
N ASP A 302 -17.08 11.97 -20.99
CA ASP A 302 -18.02 10.91 -21.34
C ASP A 302 -17.31 9.77 -22.08
N VAL A 303 -16.39 10.12 -22.98
CA VAL A 303 -15.49 9.17 -23.63
C VAL A 303 -14.62 8.46 -22.60
N CYS A 304 -14.07 9.17 -21.61
CA CYS A 304 -13.28 8.56 -20.57
C CYS A 304 -14.11 7.58 -19.70
N ARG A 305 -15.34 7.99 -19.30
CA ARG A 305 -16.23 7.06 -18.56
C ARG A 305 -16.56 5.81 -19.34
N MET A 306 -16.80 5.94 -20.64
CA MET A 306 -17.05 4.79 -21.49
C MET A 306 -15.82 3.89 -21.57
N PHE A 307 -14.61 4.45 -21.73
CA PHE A 307 -13.37 3.68 -21.69
C PHE A 307 -13.24 2.89 -20.38
N LEU A 308 -13.37 3.59 -19.24
CA LEU A 308 -13.25 2.95 -17.93
C LEU A 308 -14.28 1.82 -17.76
N LYS A 309 -15.54 2.07 -18.16
CA LYS A 309 -16.61 1.06 -18.11
C LYS A 309 -16.29 -0.14 -19.01
N THR A 310 -15.90 0.13 -20.25
CA THR A 310 -15.59 -0.90 -21.24
C THR A 310 -14.44 -1.80 -20.81
N PHE A 311 -13.43 -1.21 -20.19
CA PHE A 311 -12.28 -1.94 -19.68
C PHE A 311 -12.47 -2.49 -18.25
N GLY A 312 -13.67 -2.40 -17.71
CA GLY A 312 -13.97 -2.86 -16.34
C GLY A 312 -13.12 -2.14 -15.28
N ILE A 313 -12.64 -0.92 -15.57
CA ILE A 313 -11.85 -0.13 -14.66
C ILE A 313 -12.78 0.75 -13.83
N SER A 314 -12.65 0.67 -12.51
CA SER A 314 -13.29 1.62 -11.61
C SER A 314 -12.25 2.51 -10.94
N ILE A 315 -12.58 3.79 -10.81
CA ILE A 315 -11.77 4.75 -10.07
C ILE A 315 -12.63 5.42 -9.02
N ARG A 316 -12.16 5.48 -7.78
CA ARG A 316 -12.81 6.09 -6.63
C ARG A 316 -11.82 6.95 -5.86
N TYR A 317 -12.31 7.95 -5.16
CA TYR A 317 -11.52 8.72 -4.21
C TYR A 317 -11.77 8.23 -2.80
N ASN A 318 -10.71 7.77 -2.12
CA ASN A 318 -10.77 7.29 -0.74
C ASN A 318 -10.63 8.48 0.23
N ASP A 319 -11.72 8.80 0.97
CA ASP A 319 -11.78 9.91 1.91
C ASP A 319 -10.96 9.70 3.19
N MET A 320 -10.49 8.48 3.45
CA MET A 320 -9.62 8.18 4.59
C MET A 320 -8.15 8.42 4.23
N SER A 321 -7.64 7.76 3.20
CA SER A 321 -6.24 7.88 2.77
C SER A 321 -5.97 9.15 1.96
N HIS A 322 -7.02 9.83 1.47
CA HIS A 322 -6.96 10.95 0.55
C HIS A 322 -6.23 10.62 -0.74
N ASP A 323 -6.46 9.42 -1.26
CA ASP A 323 -5.82 8.90 -2.46
C ASP A 323 -6.84 8.28 -3.41
N TYR A 324 -6.39 8.04 -4.65
CA TYR A 324 -7.19 7.38 -5.66
C TYR A 324 -7.09 5.86 -5.53
N GLU A 325 -8.23 5.21 -5.59
CA GLU A 325 -8.31 3.76 -5.61
C GLU A 325 -8.79 3.29 -6.97
N ILE A 326 -7.97 2.48 -7.62
CA ILE A 326 -8.22 1.98 -8.96
C ILE A 326 -8.34 0.45 -8.89
N THR A 327 -9.47 -0.07 -9.38
CA THR A 327 -9.70 -1.49 -9.56
C THR A 327 -9.76 -1.78 -11.05
N ALA A 328 -8.94 -2.70 -11.51
CA ALA A 328 -8.91 -3.16 -12.90
C ALA A 328 -8.92 -4.69 -12.96
N PRO A 329 -9.53 -5.30 -13.99
CA PRO A 329 -9.60 -6.76 -14.11
C PRO A 329 -8.25 -7.43 -14.37
N THR A 330 -7.22 -6.68 -14.75
CA THR A 330 -5.90 -7.21 -15.08
C THR A 330 -4.80 -6.71 -14.14
N THR A 331 -3.71 -7.48 -14.03
CA THR A 331 -2.53 -7.14 -13.25
C THR A 331 -1.72 -5.96 -13.80
N VAL A 332 -2.13 -5.40 -14.92
CA VAL A 332 -1.42 -4.30 -15.61
C VAL A 332 -1.39 -3.00 -14.80
N ILE A 333 -2.36 -2.78 -13.91
CA ILE A 333 -2.42 -1.61 -13.02
C ILE A 333 -2.16 -2.04 -11.57
N ASN A 334 -1.02 -2.66 -11.34
CA ASN A 334 -0.54 -3.00 -10.00
C ASN A 334 0.65 -2.13 -9.63
N GLY A 335 0.74 -1.70 -8.38
CA GLY A 335 1.85 -0.93 -7.85
C GLY A 335 1.42 0.38 -7.18
N GLU A 336 2.39 1.13 -6.72
CA GLU A 336 2.16 2.34 -5.92
C GLU A 336 1.64 3.53 -6.76
N ASN A 337 2.01 3.60 -8.06
CA ASN A 337 1.66 4.72 -8.96
C ASN A 337 0.51 4.41 -9.91
N ARG A 338 -0.55 3.78 -9.40
CA ARG A 338 -1.69 3.32 -10.22
C ARG A 338 -2.37 4.45 -11.00
N PHE A 339 -2.46 5.63 -10.42
CA PHE A 339 -3.13 6.77 -11.06
C PHE A 339 -2.34 7.29 -12.26
N GLU A 340 -1.01 7.47 -12.11
CA GLU A 340 -0.12 7.88 -13.19
C GLU A 340 -0.05 6.82 -14.29
N LEU A 341 -0.04 5.54 -13.92
CA LEU A 341 -0.02 4.43 -14.86
C LEU A 341 -1.30 4.39 -15.70
N LEU A 342 -2.48 4.49 -15.06
CA LEU A 342 -3.75 4.59 -15.76
C LEU A 342 -3.79 5.79 -16.72
N ALA A 343 -3.34 6.96 -16.27
CA ALA A 343 -3.31 8.14 -17.12
C ALA A 343 -2.38 7.97 -18.33
N THR A 344 -1.25 7.27 -18.17
CA THR A 344 -0.32 6.96 -19.26
C THR A 344 -0.91 5.98 -20.26
N ILE A 345 -1.55 4.92 -19.79
CA ILE A 345 -2.25 3.94 -20.65
C ILE A 345 -3.37 4.62 -21.43
N LEU A 346 -4.16 5.48 -20.78
CA LEU A 346 -5.20 6.25 -21.46
C LEU A 346 -4.63 7.21 -22.50
N GLU A 347 -3.53 7.91 -22.20
CA GLU A 347 -2.86 8.81 -23.15
C GLU A 347 -2.42 8.07 -24.40
N ASP A 348 -1.74 6.93 -24.26
CA ASP A 348 -1.30 6.09 -25.37
C ASP A 348 -2.48 5.56 -26.18
N THR A 349 -3.51 5.06 -25.52
CA THR A 349 -4.74 4.56 -26.18
C THR A 349 -5.44 5.69 -26.96
N ILE A 350 -5.53 6.90 -26.40
CA ILE A 350 -6.13 8.06 -27.02
C ILE A 350 -5.35 8.49 -28.26
N ILE A 351 -4.02 8.44 -28.21
CA ILE A 351 -3.15 8.78 -29.35
C ILE A 351 -3.38 7.75 -30.48
N LYS A 352 -3.38 6.46 -30.17
CA LYS A 352 -3.59 5.37 -31.13
C LYS A 352 -4.97 5.45 -31.81
N LEU A 353 -6.00 5.86 -31.07
CA LEU A 353 -7.35 6.06 -31.62
C LEU A 353 -7.53 7.41 -32.34
N ALA A 354 -6.46 8.15 -32.60
CA ALA A 354 -6.43 9.44 -33.29
C ALA A 354 -7.33 10.54 -32.66
N TYR A 355 -7.52 10.49 -31.32
CA TYR A 355 -8.18 11.55 -30.58
C TYR A 355 -7.29 12.78 -30.44
N LYS A 356 -7.89 13.96 -30.52
CA LYS A 356 -7.22 15.20 -30.15
C LYS A 356 -7.55 15.61 -28.71
N ARG A 357 -6.63 16.33 -28.07
CA ARG A 357 -6.70 16.82 -26.68
C ARG A 357 -6.52 15.78 -25.58
N GLY A 358 -6.00 14.61 -25.85
CA GLY A 358 -5.63 13.64 -24.83
C GLY A 358 -4.27 13.92 -24.17
N ARG A 359 -3.94 15.18 -23.86
CA ARG A 359 -2.72 15.49 -23.08
C ARG A 359 -2.89 14.96 -21.66
N LYS A 360 -1.85 14.41 -21.09
CA LYS A 360 -1.81 13.81 -19.74
C LYS A 360 -2.47 14.70 -18.66
N ALA A 361 -2.22 16.01 -18.69
CA ALA A 361 -2.84 16.97 -17.77
C ALA A 361 -4.38 17.04 -17.88
N VAL A 362 -4.95 16.87 -19.08
CA VAL A 362 -6.41 16.82 -19.28
C VAL A 362 -6.97 15.50 -18.78
N ILE A 363 -6.26 14.40 -19.01
CA ILE A 363 -6.65 13.08 -18.53
C ILE A 363 -6.68 13.08 -17.00
N TYR A 364 -5.66 13.60 -16.32
CA TYR A 364 -5.64 13.74 -14.86
C TYR A 364 -6.86 14.51 -14.34
N GLY A 365 -7.19 15.66 -14.96
CA GLY A 365 -8.37 16.44 -14.56
C GLY A 365 -9.67 15.67 -14.74
N ILE A 366 -9.80 14.89 -15.80
CA ILE A 366 -10.99 14.06 -16.06
C ILE A 366 -11.07 12.90 -15.06
N LEU A 367 -9.98 12.20 -14.81
CA LEU A 367 -9.94 11.11 -13.83
C LEU A 367 -10.23 11.60 -12.40
N ASP A 368 -9.71 12.78 -12.04
CA ASP A 368 -10.01 13.42 -10.76
C ASP A 368 -11.49 13.71 -10.60
N VAL A 369 -12.16 14.26 -11.62
CA VAL A 369 -13.62 14.47 -11.60
C VAL A 369 -14.36 13.15 -11.40
N ILE A 370 -14.05 12.12 -12.19
CA ILE A 370 -14.72 10.82 -12.11
C ILE A 370 -14.48 10.15 -10.74
N ALA A 371 -13.27 10.22 -10.21
CA ALA A 371 -12.95 9.70 -8.89
C ALA A 371 -13.72 10.43 -7.77
N ASN A 372 -13.84 11.75 -7.88
CA ASN A 372 -14.57 12.57 -6.90
C ASN A 372 -16.09 12.34 -6.95
N GLU A 373 -16.66 11.99 -8.09
CA GLU A 373 -18.08 11.55 -8.20
C GLU A 373 -18.31 10.23 -7.44
N ASN A 374 -17.28 9.39 -7.35
CA ASN A 374 -17.31 8.08 -6.70
C ASN A 374 -16.54 8.09 -5.36
N ARG A 375 -16.65 9.19 -4.61
CA ARG A 375 -16.02 9.28 -3.27
C ARG A 375 -16.63 8.27 -2.31
N TYR A 376 -15.78 7.69 -1.47
CA TYR A 376 -16.20 6.75 -0.45
C TYR A 376 -15.27 6.80 0.76
N HIS A 377 -15.74 6.30 1.88
CA HIS A 377 -14.93 6.12 3.07
C HIS A 377 -14.96 4.65 3.49
N PRO A 378 -13.83 3.91 3.44
CA PRO A 378 -13.83 2.45 3.57
C PRO A 378 -14.43 1.96 4.88
N VAL A 379 -14.22 2.67 5.99
CA VAL A 379 -14.78 2.31 7.29
C VAL A 379 -16.28 2.58 7.34
N ILE A 380 -16.76 3.71 6.80
CA ILE A 380 -18.21 4.03 6.77
C ILE A 380 -18.95 2.99 5.93
N ASP A 381 -18.41 2.61 4.78
CA ASP A 381 -19.01 1.59 3.91
C ASP A 381 -19.03 0.22 4.60
N LEU A 382 -17.95 -0.16 5.29
CA LEU A 382 -17.89 -1.39 6.07
C LEU A 382 -18.94 -1.45 7.17
N LEU A 383 -19.15 -0.34 7.90
CA LEU A 383 -20.13 -0.25 8.96
C LEU A 383 -21.58 -0.29 8.45
N LYS A 384 -21.82 0.27 7.25
CA LYS A 384 -23.17 0.35 6.64
C LYS A 384 -23.53 -0.89 5.81
N LYS A 385 -22.56 -1.73 5.44
CA LYS A 385 -22.78 -2.87 4.55
C LYS A 385 -23.80 -3.85 5.11
N GLU A 386 -23.72 -4.12 6.40
CA GLU A 386 -24.60 -5.06 7.11
C GLU A 386 -24.95 -4.50 8.49
N PRO A 387 -26.08 -4.87 9.08
CA PRO A 387 -26.45 -4.48 10.43
C PRO A 387 -25.59 -5.21 11.48
N TRP A 388 -25.62 -4.69 12.72
CA TRP A 388 -25.12 -5.41 13.90
C TRP A 388 -25.97 -6.66 14.17
N ASP A 389 -25.31 -7.75 14.51
CA ASP A 389 -25.90 -9.07 14.79
C ASP A 389 -26.54 -9.20 16.18
N ASN A 390 -26.58 -8.10 16.96
CA ASN A 390 -27.05 -8.00 18.33
C ASN A 390 -26.25 -8.76 19.40
N ALA A 391 -25.09 -9.32 19.08
CA ALA A 391 -24.20 -9.91 20.08
C ALA A 391 -23.37 -8.83 20.80
N ASP A 392 -23.30 -8.88 22.12
CA ASP A 392 -22.53 -7.92 22.92
C ASP A 392 -21.04 -8.28 22.93
N ARG A 393 -20.27 -7.54 22.13
CA ARG A 393 -18.82 -7.64 22.06
C ARG A 393 -18.09 -6.59 22.90
N LEU A 394 -18.81 -5.59 23.37
CA LEU A 394 -18.21 -4.54 24.19
C LEU A 394 -17.81 -5.09 25.56
N THR A 395 -18.64 -5.95 26.15
CA THR A 395 -18.30 -6.66 27.39
C THR A 395 -17.10 -7.57 27.20
N ASP A 396 -17.04 -8.30 26.09
CA ASP A 396 -15.87 -9.15 25.77
C ASP A 396 -14.60 -8.30 25.58
N LEU A 397 -14.71 -7.11 24.98
CA LEU A 397 -13.58 -6.19 24.82
C LEU A 397 -13.00 -5.77 26.19
N TYR A 398 -13.84 -5.47 27.18
CA TYR A 398 -13.38 -5.15 28.53
C TYR A 398 -12.64 -6.32 29.18
N HIS A 399 -13.09 -7.53 28.95
CA HIS A 399 -12.40 -8.73 29.43
C HIS A 399 -11.06 -8.94 28.74
N ILE A 400 -10.98 -8.73 27.43
CA ILE A 400 -9.72 -8.78 26.66
C ILE A 400 -8.71 -7.77 27.20
N MET A 401 -9.17 -6.57 27.57
CA MET A 401 -8.34 -5.50 28.12
C MET A 401 -8.04 -5.66 29.62
N GLY A 402 -8.63 -6.64 30.31
CA GLY A 402 -8.51 -6.82 31.76
C GLY A 402 -9.09 -5.66 32.59
N ILE A 403 -10.10 -4.96 32.08
CA ILE A 403 -10.72 -3.79 32.73
C ILE A 403 -11.88 -4.25 33.61
N SER A 404 -11.76 -4.01 34.92
CA SER A 404 -12.82 -4.24 35.91
C SER A 404 -13.46 -2.97 36.43
N ASP A 405 -12.73 -1.86 36.41
CA ASP A 405 -13.19 -0.53 36.88
C ASP A 405 -14.27 0.04 35.96
N GLU A 406 -15.42 0.40 36.54
CA GLU A 406 -16.57 0.89 35.77
C GLU A 406 -16.33 2.21 35.08
N PHE A 407 -15.55 3.12 35.70
CA PHE A 407 -15.22 4.40 35.08
C PHE A 407 -14.30 4.21 33.87
N HIS A 408 -13.34 3.28 33.95
CA HIS A 408 -12.48 2.96 32.79
C HIS A 408 -13.29 2.34 31.66
N LYS A 409 -14.30 1.49 31.94
CA LYS A 409 -15.24 0.99 30.92
C LYS A 409 -16.01 2.12 30.23
N VAL A 410 -16.46 3.12 31.01
CA VAL A 410 -17.12 4.32 30.45
C VAL A 410 -16.18 5.08 29.51
N LEU A 411 -14.92 5.30 29.88
CA LEU A 411 -13.95 6.00 29.05
C LEU A 411 -13.68 5.24 27.73
N VAL A 412 -13.46 3.93 27.78
CA VAL A 412 -13.28 3.10 26.58
C VAL A 412 -14.50 3.19 25.66
N ARG A 413 -15.72 2.97 26.20
CA ARG A 413 -16.96 3.06 25.42
C ARG A 413 -17.12 4.42 24.77
N LYS A 414 -16.88 5.49 25.51
CA LYS A 414 -17.01 6.86 24.99
C LYS A 414 -15.95 7.18 23.94
N TRP A 415 -14.74 6.66 24.07
CA TRP A 415 -13.73 6.80 23.02
C TRP A 415 -14.12 6.03 21.74
N LEU A 416 -14.69 4.83 21.88
CA LEU A 416 -15.22 4.09 20.71
C LEU A 416 -16.37 4.87 20.03
N LEU A 417 -17.31 5.41 20.81
CA LEU A 417 -18.38 6.26 20.28
C LEU A 417 -17.85 7.54 19.61
N GLN A 418 -16.85 8.19 20.21
CA GLN A 418 -16.16 9.33 19.63
C GLN A 418 -15.47 8.97 18.29
N THR A 419 -14.84 7.81 18.23
CA THR A 419 -14.19 7.31 17.00
C THR A 419 -15.19 7.15 15.87
N ILE A 420 -16.39 6.65 16.16
CA ILE A 420 -17.50 6.63 15.20
C ILE A 420 -18.00 8.04 14.87
N ALA A 421 -18.22 8.89 15.87
CA ALA A 421 -18.71 10.25 15.65
C ALA A 421 -17.81 11.05 14.69
N ILE A 422 -16.49 10.97 14.87
CA ILE A 422 -15.48 11.65 14.04
C ILE A 422 -15.55 11.21 12.57
N LEU A 423 -15.92 9.96 12.26
CA LEU A 423 -16.13 9.52 10.87
C LEU A 423 -17.23 10.33 10.17
N PHE A 424 -18.26 10.78 10.93
CA PHE A 424 -19.38 11.57 10.42
C PHE A 424 -19.16 13.07 10.57
N ASN A 425 -17.93 13.52 10.90
CA ASN A 425 -17.58 14.92 10.90
C ASN A 425 -17.89 15.57 9.54
N SER A 426 -18.65 16.68 9.55
CA SER A 426 -19.08 17.40 8.36
C SER A 426 -19.03 18.92 8.57
N ASN A 427 -19.09 19.68 7.48
CA ASN A 427 -19.12 21.15 7.57
C ASN A 427 -20.37 21.67 8.30
N ASP A 428 -21.50 20.95 8.17
CA ASP A 428 -22.76 21.34 8.80
C ASP A 428 -22.81 20.93 10.28
N LYS A 429 -22.12 19.85 10.63
CA LYS A 429 -22.04 19.33 11.99
C LYS A 429 -20.58 19.01 12.32
N PRO A 430 -19.79 20.04 12.65
CA PRO A 430 -18.37 19.84 12.96
C PRO A 430 -18.22 19.13 14.31
N ILE A 431 -17.41 18.08 14.31
CA ILE A 431 -17.13 17.24 15.48
C ILE A 431 -15.65 17.38 15.85
N SER A 432 -15.39 17.67 17.13
CA SER A 432 -14.03 17.64 17.68
C SER A 432 -13.86 16.49 18.65
N SER A 433 -12.64 15.93 18.66
CA SER A 433 -12.26 14.95 19.67
C SER A 433 -12.26 15.60 21.06
N GLN A 434 -12.82 14.91 22.05
CA GLN A 434 -12.80 15.34 23.45
C GLN A 434 -11.52 14.91 24.15
N GLY A 435 -10.93 13.79 23.69
CA GLY A 435 -9.70 13.25 24.23
C GLY A 435 -9.23 12.03 23.45
N ILE A 436 -8.11 11.49 23.85
CA ILE A 436 -7.51 10.28 23.31
C ILE A 436 -7.48 9.19 24.37
N LEU A 437 -7.72 7.96 23.97
CA LEU A 437 -7.54 6.77 24.80
C LEU A 437 -6.05 6.51 24.98
N VAL A 438 -5.55 6.45 26.20
CA VAL A 438 -4.16 6.12 26.50
C VAL A 438 -4.09 4.85 27.34
N LEU A 439 -3.48 3.81 26.79
CA LEU A 439 -3.24 2.56 27.51
C LEU A 439 -1.91 2.64 28.27
N GLN A 440 -2.00 2.73 29.60
CA GLN A 440 -0.83 2.76 30.47
C GLN A 440 -0.56 1.35 31.02
N GLY A 441 0.68 0.89 30.98
CA GLY A 441 1.08 -0.42 31.54
C GLY A 441 2.45 -0.88 31.06
N GLY A 442 2.88 -2.04 31.55
CA GLY A 442 4.20 -2.60 31.25
C GLY A 442 4.52 -2.71 29.76
N GLN A 443 5.81 -2.71 29.44
CA GLN A 443 6.27 -2.98 28.08
C GLN A 443 5.99 -4.43 27.69
N GLY A 444 5.61 -4.66 26.44
CA GLY A 444 5.44 -6.01 25.89
C GLY A 444 4.09 -6.68 26.18
N ILE A 445 3.15 -6.03 26.92
CA ILE A 445 1.82 -6.62 27.21
C ILE A 445 0.84 -6.58 26.03
N GLY A 446 1.27 -6.10 24.85
CA GLY A 446 0.47 -6.14 23.61
C GLY A 446 -0.43 -4.92 23.35
N LYS A 447 -0.21 -3.76 23.99
CA LYS A 447 -1.05 -2.55 23.85
C LYS A 447 -1.23 -2.11 22.39
N THR A 448 -0.14 -1.93 21.66
CA THR A 448 -0.14 -1.51 20.25
C THR A 448 -0.78 -2.57 19.36
N GLU A 449 -0.53 -3.86 19.62
CA GLU A 449 -1.10 -4.96 18.84
C GLU A 449 -2.62 -5.05 19.01
N PHE A 450 -3.11 -4.87 20.23
CA PHE A 450 -4.53 -4.76 20.51
C PHE A 450 -5.18 -3.61 19.72
N LEU A 451 -4.58 -2.40 19.74
CA LEU A 451 -5.09 -1.24 19.01
C LEU A 451 -5.07 -1.46 17.49
N ARG A 452 -4.09 -2.18 16.98
CA ARG A 452 -3.99 -2.57 15.56
C ARG A 452 -5.16 -3.45 15.14
N HIS A 453 -5.46 -4.50 15.90
CA HIS A 453 -6.59 -5.40 15.64
C HIS A 453 -7.94 -4.68 15.79
N LEU A 454 -8.05 -3.78 16.78
CA LEU A 454 -9.25 -2.96 16.97
C LEU A 454 -9.56 -2.11 15.72
N ALA A 455 -8.57 -1.71 14.94
CA ALA A 455 -8.76 -0.99 13.68
C ALA A 455 -9.23 -1.88 12.50
N ILE A 456 -9.47 -3.17 12.70
CA ILE A 456 -9.96 -4.18 11.75
C ILE A 456 -8.93 -4.55 10.68
N LYS A 457 -8.32 -3.56 10.00
CA LYS A 457 -7.36 -3.75 8.93
C LYS A 457 -6.09 -2.93 9.18
N ASN A 458 -4.95 -3.48 8.77
CA ASN A 458 -3.66 -2.78 8.90
C ASN A 458 -3.65 -1.41 8.20
N GLU A 459 -4.31 -1.28 7.05
CA GLU A 459 -4.41 -0.01 6.32
C GLU A 459 -5.24 1.06 7.04
N PHE A 460 -6.04 0.69 8.02
CA PHE A 460 -6.84 1.61 8.84
C PHE A 460 -6.11 2.08 10.09
N PHE A 461 -4.94 1.52 10.38
CA PHE A 461 -4.15 1.77 11.58
C PHE A 461 -2.77 2.31 11.27
N LYS A 462 -2.33 3.26 12.07
CA LYS A 462 -0.93 3.68 12.10
C LYS A 462 -0.42 3.69 13.55
N GLY A 463 0.56 2.85 13.83
CA GLY A 463 1.19 2.74 15.14
C GLY A 463 2.45 3.61 15.29
N GLY A 464 2.78 3.97 16.54
CA GLY A 464 4.03 4.63 16.89
C GLY A 464 4.27 6.00 16.25
N SER A 465 3.20 6.75 15.93
CA SER A 465 3.34 8.05 15.27
C SER A 465 3.89 9.11 16.23
N VAL A 466 5.01 9.70 15.88
CA VAL A 466 5.58 10.87 16.58
C VAL A 466 5.16 12.13 15.81
N LEU A 467 4.32 12.95 16.43
CA LEU A 467 3.84 14.18 15.82
C LEU A 467 4.81 15.33 16.06
N ASP A 468 5.31 15.91 14.98
CA ASP A 468 5.99 17.21 15.01
C ASP A 468 5.08 18.26 14.36
N MET A 469 4.55 19.17 15.17
CA MET A 469 3.65 20.24 14.72
C MET A 469 4.28 21.19 13.70
N LYS A 470 5.61 21.19 13.57
CA LYS A 470 6.35 21.96 12.58
C LYS A 470 6.54 21.18 11.27
N ASN A 471 6.45 19.87 11.32
CA ASN A 471 6.61 19.01 10.15
C ASN A 471 5.22 18.54 9.64
N LYS A 472 4.78 19.12 8.52
CA LYS A 472 3.48 18.80 7.92
C LYS A 472 3.35 17.35 7.48
N ASP A 473 4.44 16.70 7.10
CA ASP A 473 4.41 15.31 6.62
C ASP A 473 4.03 14.33 7.74
N THR A 474 4.45 14.63 8.99
CA THR A 474 4.04 13.82 10.15
C THR A 474 2.53 13.94 10.40
N ILE A 475 1.98 15.13 10.24
CA ILE A 475 0.53 15.40 10.39
C ILE A 475 -0.25 14.71 9.26
N ILE A 476 0.17 14.89 8.00
CA ILE A 476 -0.46 14.27 6.83
C ILE A 476 -0.49 12.76 7.00
N SER A 477 0.65 12.18 7.37
CA SER A 477 0.76 10.72 7.54
C SER A 477 -0.10 10.18 8.70
N ALA A 478 -0.26 10.94 9.80
CA ALA A 478 -1.07 10.56 10.95
C ALA A 478 -2.58 10.68 10.69
N THR A 479 -2.99 11.58 9.77
CA THR A 479 -4.41 11.88 9.50
C THR A 479 -4.97 11.14 8.27
N ARG A 480 -4.19 10.23 7.66
CA ARG A 480 -4.61 9.40 6.51
C ARG A 480 -5.04 7.99 6.89
N VAL A 481 -5.32 7.76 8.15
CA VAL A 481 -5.80 6.49 8.70
C VAL A 481 -7.00 6.72 9.60
N TRP A 482 -7.72 5.68 9.91
CA TRP A 482 -8.88 5.77 10.81
C TRP A 482 -8.47 5.90 12.27
N ILE A 483 -7.55 5.05 12.75
CA ILE A 483 -7.02 5.08 14.11
C ILE A 483 -5.51 5.28 14.05
N CYS A 484 -5.01 6.33 14.70
CA CYS A 484 -3.59 6.63 14.78
C CYS A 484 -3.12 6.55 16.23
N GLU A 485 -2.18 5.66 16.52
CA GLU A 485 -1.50 5.58 17.79
C GLU A 485 -0.35 6.57 17.85
N LEU A 486 -0.37 7.42 18.86
CA LEU A 486 0.70 8.35 19.17
C LEU A 486 1.76 7.64 20.02
N GLY A 487 2.97 7.58 19.51
CA GLY A 487 4.14 7.10 20.23
C GLY A 487 4.77 8.20 21.07
N GLU A 488 5.56 7.81 22.06
CA GLU A 488 6.39 8.71 22.87
C GLU A 488 5.64 9.87 23.59
N ILE A 489 4.36 9.64 23.98
CA ILE A 489 3.60 10.63 24.75
C ILE A 489 4.32 10.93 26.08
N ASP A 490 5.00 9.95 26.66
CA ASP A 490 5.76 9.98 27.89
C ASP A 490 7.07 10.77 27.79
N SER A 491 7.70 10.81 26.62
CA SER A 491 8.93 11.60 26.36
C SER A 491 8.66 13.06 26.00
N THR A 492 7.40 13.45 25.93
CA THR A 492 6.97 14.75 25.43
C THR A 492 7.10 15.83 26.51
N THR A 493 7.86 16.90 26.23
CA THR A 493 7.98 18.06 27.13
C THR A 493 6.65 18.78 27.31
N SER A 494 6.45 19.49 28.41
CA SER A 494 5.22 20.24 28.72
C SER A 494 4.75 21.16 27.57
N LYS A 495 5.68 21.82 26.88
CA LYS A 495 5.37 22.63 25.69
C LYS A 495 4.81 21.79 24.53
N LYS A 496 5.43 20.66 24.23
CA LYS A 496 4.95 19.75 23.18
C LYS A 496 3.61 19.10 23.55
N GLN A 497 3.38 18.79 24.83
CA GLN A 497 2.07 18.31 25.30
C GLN A 497 0.98 19.37 25.12
N SER A 498 1.26 20.64 25.36
CA SER A 498 0.31 21.73 25.12
C SER A 498 -0.05 21.85 23.62
N GLU A 499 0.94 21.75 22.72
CA GLU A 499 0.72 21.75 21.27
C GLU A 499 -0.10 20.51 20.85
N LEU A 500 0.19 19.33 21.39
CA LEU A 500 -0.56 18.10 21.15
C LEU A 500 -2.02 18.21 21.64
N LYS A 501 -2.26 18.77 22.82
CA LYS A 501 -3.61 19.01 23.34
C LYS A 501 -4.45 19.91 22.43
N ALA A 502 -3.85 20.94 21.84
CA ALA A 502 -4.49 21.80 20.86
C ALA A 502 -4.82 21.01 19.59
N PHE A 503 -3.84 20.28 19.06
CA PHE A 503 -4.02 19.46 17.84
C PHE A 503 -5.12 18.39 17.98
N ILE A 504 -5.18 17.68 19.12
CA ILE A 504 -6.19 16.63 19.34
C ILE A 504 -7.61 17.16 19.14
N THR A 505 -7.90 18.38 19.57
CA THR A 505 -9.25 18.97 19.55
C THR A 505 -9.62 19.67 18.25
N GLU A 506 -8.71 19.72 17.27
CA GLU A 506 -9.01 20.33 15.97
C GLU A 506 -10.03 19.50 15.18
N GLN A 507 -10.98 20.19 14.55
CA GLN A 507 -12.03 19.61 13.71
C GLN A 507 -11.58 19.41 12.27
N TYR A 508 -10.52 20.11 11.87
CA TYR A 508 -10.02 20.19 10.52
C TYR A 508 -8.50 20.07 10.52
N ASP A 509 -7.98 19.34 9.52
CA ASP A 509 -6.57 19.33 9.20
C ASP A 509 -6.28 20.35 8.11
N ARG A 510 -5.28 21.21 8.33
CA ARG A 510 -4.86 22.25 7.38
C ARG A 510 -3.41 22.04 7.00
N TYR A 511 -3.19 21.72 5.75
CA TYR A 511 -1.84 21.54 5.23
C TYR A 511 -1.81 21.80 3.72
N ARG A 512 -0.61 22.05 3.22
CA ARG A 512 -0.36 22.11 1.79
C ARG A 512 0.22 20.79 1.35
N GLU A 513 -0.48 20.08 0.48
CA GLU A 513 0.04 18.85 -0.12
C GLU A 513 1.31 19.11 -0.92
N PRO A 514 2.23 18.13 -1.04
CA PRO A 514 3.40 18.26 -1.90
C PRO A 514 2.99 18.74 -3.31
N TYR A 515 3.70 19.74 -3.83
CA TYR A 515 3.43 20.35 -5.14
C TYR A 515 2.08 21.08 -5.31
N ALA A 516 1.21 21.10 -4.31
CA ALA A 516 -0.04 21.86 -4.39
C ALA A 516 0.21 23.36 -4.33
N ARG A 517 -0.57 24.15 -5.10
CA ARG A 517 -0.47 25.62 -5.12
C ARG A 517 -1.16 26.29 -3.93
N LYS A 518 -2.14 25.61 -3.32
CA LYS A 518 -2.96 26.13 -2.23
C LYS A 518 -3.00 25.16 -1.06
N GLU A 519 -3.21 25.70 0.13
CA GLU A 519 -3.53 24.93 1.33
C GLU A 519 -4.91 24.28 1.18
N VAL A 520 -5.02 23.03 1.61
CA VAL A 520 -6.30 22.31 1.71
C VAL A 520 -6.75 22.28 3.16
N LYS A 521 -8.06 22.46 3.36
CA LYS A 521 -8.75 22.26 4.64
C LYS A 521 -9.57 20.99 4.52
N ARG A 522 -9.22 19.98 5.31
CA ARG A 522 -9.91 18.68 5.31
C ARG A 522 -10.59 18.46 6.65
N LEU A 523 -11.78 17.91 6.63
CA LEU A 523 -12.47 17.46 7.84
C LEU A 523 -11.68 16.29 8.45
N ARG A 524 -11.32 16.40 9.73
CA ARG A 524 -10.65 15.32 10.43
C ARG A 524 -11.59 14.13 10.60
N LYS A 525 -11.14 12.94 10.16
CA LYS A 525 -11.84 11.65 10.32
C LYS A 525 -11.02 10.62 11.06
N THR A 526 -9.82 10.99 11.49
CA THR A 526 -8.90 10.16 12.26
C THR A 526 -9.15 10.32 13.74
N SER A 527 -9.26 9.21 14.46
CA SER A 527 -9.24 9.14 15.91
C SER A 527 -7.84 8.81 16.40
N PHE A 528 -7.42 9.48 17.49
CA PHE A 528 -6.12 9.26 18.09
C PHE A 528 -6.23 8.41 19.35
N CYS A 529 -5.22 7.57 19.57
CA CYS A 529 -4.99 6.85 20.82
C CYS A 529 -3.49 6.89 21.16
N GLY A 530 -3.09 6.33 22.27
CA GLY A 530 -1.69 6.26 22.64
C GLY A 530 -1.38 5.14 23.59
N THR A 531 -0.10 4.81 23.72
CA THR A 531 0.40 3.85 24.68
C THR A 531 1.56 4.44 25.45
N VAL A 532 1.58 4.23 26.76
CA VAL A 532 2.67 4.68 27.64
C VAL A 532 3.06 3.55 28.60
N ASN A 533 4.34 3.53 28.97
CA ASN A 533 4.87 2.57 29.93
C ASN A 533 4.95 3.15 31.36
N PRO A 534 5.50 4.36 31.58
CA PRO A 534 5.60 4.91 32.92
C PRO A 534 4.23 5.29 33.49
N THR A 535 4.10 5.21 34.81
CA THR A 535 2.88 5.65 35.50
C THR A 535 2.74 7.16 35.39
N ALA A 536 3.80 7.92 35.68
CA ALA A 536 3.79 9.37 35.59
C ALA A 536 4.32 9.85 34.23
N TYR A 537 3.46 10.46 33.41
CA TYR A 537 3.80 10.93 32.05
C TYR A 537 3.15 12.28 31.68
N LEU A 538 2.18 12.75 32.45
CA LEU A 538 1.51 14.02 32.22
C LEU A 538 2.36 15.15 32.84
N THR A 539 2.99 15.94 31.98
CA THR A 539 3.92 16.99 32.36
C THR A 539 3.32 18.40 32.40
N ASP A 540 2.14 18.61 31.81
CA ASP A 540 1.44 19.88 31.79
C ASP A 540 0.22 19.81 32.70
N GLU A 541 0.17 20.69 33.71
CA GLU A 541 -0.88 20.71 34.72
C GLU A 541 -2.25 21.11 34.18
N THR A 542 -2.30 21.71 32.97
CA THR A 542 -3.53 22.21 32.40
C THR A 542 -4.05 21.32 31.26
N GLY A 543 -5.35 21.04 31.27
CA GLY A 543 -5.99 20.36 30.15
C GLY A 543 -5.73 18.86 30.05
N ASN A 544 -5.30 18.19 31.13
CA ASN A 544 -5.10 16.72 31.19
C ASN A 544 -6.37 15.93 30.93
N ARG A 545 -7.56 16.56 31.01
CA ARG A 545 -8.86 15.98 30.60
C ARG A 545 -8.91 15.41 29.17
N ARG A 546 -7.90 15.74 28.33
CA ARG A 546 -7.80 15.19 26.95
C ARG A 546 -7.12 13.82 26.90
N PHE A 547 -6.50 13.39 27.99
CA PHE A 547 -5.90 12.05 28.10
C PHE A 547 -6.81 11.15 28.95
N TRP A 548 -7.41 10.16 28.30
CA TRP A 548 -8.28 9.18 28.95
C TRP A 548 -7.46 7.94 29.23
N THR A 549 -6.77 8.00 30.37
CA THR A 549 -5.76 7.01 30.76
C THR A 549 -6.42 5.78 31.36
N ILE A 550 -6.14 4.63 30.78
CA ILE A 550 -6.60 3.33 31.22
C ILE A 550 -5.37 2.51 31.69
N PRO A 551 -5.21 2.25 32.99
CA PRO A 551 -4.20 1.31 33.47
C PRO A 551 -4.54 -0.11 33.00
N VAL A 552 -3.62 -0.75 32.29
CA VAL A 552 -3.76 -2.10 31.77
C VAL A 552 -2.62 -2.95 32.33
N GLN A 553 -2.97 -3.99 33.07
CA GLN A 553 -1.99 -4.93 33.65
C GLN A 553 -1.61 -6.02 32.67
N SER A 554 -2.61 -6.53 31.91
CA SER A 554 -2.42 -7.56 30.89
C SER A 554 -3.49 -7.42 29.83
N ILE A 555 -3.19 -7.83 28.61
CA ILE A 555 -4.13 -7.97 27.50
C ILE A 555 -4.16 -9.45 27.11
N ASP A 556 -5.34 -10.01 26.95
CA ASP A 556 -5.52 -11.38 26.46
C ASP A 556 -5.20 -11.46 24.98
N LEU A 557 -3.91 -11.59 24.65
CA LEU A 557 -3.43 -11.66 23.26
C LEU A 557 -3.95 -12.91 22.55
N ASN A 558 -4.27 -14.01 23.26
CA ASN A 558 -4.83 -15.18 22.62
C ASN A 558 -6.22 -14.86 22.04
N LYS A 559 -7.04 -14.13 22.78
CA LYS A 559 -8.33 -13.65 22.27
C LYS A 559 -8.17 -12.60 21.18
N VAL A 560 -7.21 -11.68 21.31
CA VAL A 560 -6.93 -10.69 20.26
C VAL A 560 -6.62 -11.35 18.91
N PHE A 561 -5.75 -12.36 18.90
CA PHE A 561 -5.35 -13.04 17.66
C PHE A 561 -6.36 -14.08 17.16
N SER A 562 -7.15 -14.68 18.05
CA SER A 562 -8.19 -15.63 17.64
C SER A 562 -9.47 -14.97 17.15
N SER A 563 -9.69 -13.69 17.45
CA SER A 563 -10.80 -12.90 16.93
C SER A 563 -10.50 -12.46 15.51
N ASP A 564 -11.37 -12.84 14.57
CA ASP A 564 -11.22 -12.48 13.16
C ASP A 564 -11.65 -11.02 12.88
N SER A 565 -11.45 -10.57 11.67
CA SER A 565 -11.83 -9.21 11.25
C SER A 565 -13.33 -8.96 11.32
N GLU A 566 -14.17 -10.00 11.21
CA GLU A 566 -15.62 -9.86 11.32
C GLU A 566 -16.04 -9.65 12.77
N TRP A 567 -15.39 -10.28 13.75
CA TRP A 567 -15.64 -10.02 15.16
C TRP A 567 -15.43 -8.54 15.52
N TYR A 568 -14.32 -7.95 15.05
CA TYR A 568 -14.05 -6.50 15.25
C TYR A 568 -15.02 -5.63 14.45
N THR A 569 -15.40 -6.04 13.25
CA THR A 569 -16.38 -5.33 12.43
C THR A 569 -17.74 -5.28 13.14
N GLN A 570 -18.18 -6.39 13.74
CA GLN A 570 -19.43 -6.46 14.48
C GLN A 570 -19.38 -5.66 15.79
N LEU A 571 -18.23 -5.64 16.49
CA LEU A 571 -18.02 -4.72 17.62
C LEU A 571 -18.26 -3.25 17.19
N TRP A 572 -17.66 -2.84 16.10
CA TRP A 572 -17.85 -1.47 15.61
C TRP A 572 -19.26 -1.19 15.09
N ARG A 573 -19.96 -2.20 14.55
CA ARG A 573 -21.38 -2.10 14.19
C ARG A 573 -22.25 -1.97 15.44
N GLN A 574 -21.91 -2.63 16.54
CA GLN A 574 -22.56 -2.44 17.86
C GLN A 574 -22.43 -0.97 18.29
N ILE A 575 -21.21 -0.42 18.29
CA ILE A 575 -20.94 0.97 18.65
C ILE A 575 -21.63 1.96 17.69
N TYR A 576 -21.67 1.64 16.39
CA TYR A 576 -22.37 2.46 15.39
C TYR A 576 -23.87 2.46 15.61
N SER A 577 -24.47 1.31 15.99
CA SER A 577 -25.89 1.24 16.35
C SER A 577 -26.22 2.11 17.58
N GLU A 578 -25.36 2.08 18.58
CA GLU A 578 -25.46 2.92 19.75
C GLU A 578 -25.31 4.41 19.43
N TYR A 579 -24.33 4.78 18.62
CA TYR A 579 -24.14 6.16 18.12
C TYR A 579 -25.38 6.68 17.38
N LYS A 580 -26.04 5.85 16.56
CA LYS A 580 -27.29 6.26 15.87
C LYS A 580 -28.42 6.58 16.84
N GLN A 581 -28.48 5.90 17.98
CA GLN A 581 -29.50 6.15 19.02
C GLN A 581 -29.17 7.42 19.82
N ASN A 582 -27.90 7.64 20.12
CA ASN A 582 -27.42 8.81 20.86
C ASN A 582 -26.13 9.37 20.26
N PRO A 583 -26.22 10.26 19.25
CA PRO A 583 -25.05 10.84 18.58
C PRO A 583 -24.13 11.67 19.48
N MET A 584 -24.60 12.12 20.65
CA MET A 584 -23.82 12.89 21.63
C MET A 584 -23.30 12.02 22.78
N GLY A 585 -23.54 10.70 22.75
CA GLY A 585 -23.16 9.76 23.80
C GLY A 585 -21.68 9.66 24.11
N TYR A 586 -20.82 10.17 23.21
CA TYR A 586 -19.37 10.22 23.39
C TYR A 586 -18.90 11.36 24.33
N LEU A 587 -19.76 12.36 24.62
CA LEU A 587 -19.40 13.46 25.50
C LEU A 587 -19.35 13.01 26.96
N LEU A 588 -18.34 13.46 27.69
CA LEU A 588 -18.27 13.26 29.13
C LEU A 588 -19.24 14.22 29.82
N THR A 589 -19.96 13.71 30.82
CA THR A 589 -20.74 14.56 31.74
C THR A 589 -19.80 15.34 32.66
N ASN A 590 -20.31 16.34 33.37
CA ASN A 590 -19.51 17.09 34.33
C ASN A 590 -18.95 16.20 35.46
N GLU A 591 -19.71 15.21 35.91
CA GLU A 591 -19.31 14.28 36.92
C GLU A 591 -18.17 13.34 36.42
N GLU A 592 -18.35 12.78 35.22
CA GLU A 592 -17.32 11.99 34.57
C GLU A 592 -16.04 12.80 34.31
N GLN A 593 -16.18 14.08 33.95
CA GLN A 593 -15.05 14.98 33.75
C GLN A 593 -14.27 15.22 35.06
N ASN A 594 -14.99 15.42 36.17
CA ASN A 594 -14.37 15.57 37.48
C ASN A 594 -13.68 14.28 37.92
N THR A 595 -14.29 13.14 37.67
CA THR A 595 -13.70 11.81 37.95
C THR A 595 -12.45 11.58 37.10
N LEU A 596 -12.47 11.95 35.82
CA LEU A 596 -11.28 11.88 34.95
C LEU A 596 -10.14 12.76 35.46
N ASN A 597 -10.44 13.99 35.88
CA ASN A 597 -9.42 14.90 36.41
C ASN A 597 -8.74 14.29 37.64
N ARG A 598 -9.51 13.75 38.59
CA ARG A 598 -8.97 13.05 39.78
C ARG A 598 -8.15 11.79 39.39
N SER A 599 -8.66 11.01 38.44
CA SER A 599 -7.93 9.82 37.98
C SER A 599 -6.61 10.19 37.34
N ASN A 600 -6.53 11.29 36.59
CA ASN A 600 -5.32 11.74 35.91
C ASN A 600 -4.25 12.27 36.87
N GLU A 601 -4.61 12.69 38.08
CA GLU A 601 -3.62 13.14 39.10
C GLU A 601 -2.57 12.06 39.39
N LYS A 602 -2.93 10.77 39.31
CA LYS A 602 -2.01 9.64 39.51
C LYS A 602 -0.94 9.52 38.40
N PHE A 603 -1.21 10.11 37.24
CA PHE A 603 -0.35 10.03 36.05
C PHE A 603 0.43 11.32 35.82
N GLU A 604 0.25 12.34 36.66
CA GLU A 604 1.00 13.58 36.59
C GLU A 604 2.42 13.38 37.11
N THR A 605 3.41 13.94 36.40
CA THR A 605 4.79 13.94 36.84
C THR A 605 4.95 14.89 38.05
N LEU A 606 5.81 14.50 38.96
CA LEU A 606 6.17 15.39 40.09
C LEU A 606 6.80 16.68 39.58
N VAL A 607 6.39 17.79 40.14
CA VAL A 607 7.03 19.07 39.86
C VAL A 607 8.33 19.16 40.68
N GLN A 608 9.38 19.62 40.01
CA GLN A 608 10.67 19.78 40.66
C GLN A 608 10.56 20.64 41.94
N GLY A 609 11.02 20.14 43.07
CA GLY A 609 10.98 20.82 44.36
C GLY A 609 9.70 20.55 45.16
N GLU A 610 8.77 19.70 44.69
CA GLU A 610 7.50 19.44 45.38
C GLU A 610 7.70 18.71 46.71
N ASP A 611 8.45 17.62 46.70
CA ASP A 611 8.74 16.83 47.92
C ASP A 611 9.65 17.62 48.88
N GLU A 612 10.62 18.35 48.33
CA GLU A 612 11.51 19.21 49.07
C GLU A 612 10.75 20.35 49.75
N PHE A 613 9.76 20.97 49.06
CA PHE A 613 8.94 22.01 49.63
C PHE A 613 8.11 21.49 50.83
N ILE A 614 7.48 20.32 50.70
CA ILE A 614 6.68 19.71 51.76
C ILE A 614 7.57 19.30 52.95
N THR A 615 8.81 18.93 52.69
CA THR A 615 9.78 18.61 53.74
C THR A 615 10.23 19.85 54.52
N VAL A 616 10.35 20.99 53.84
CA VAL A 616 10.83 22.24 54.41
C VAL A 616 9.72 23.04 55.11
N PHE A 617 8.50 23.00 54.55
CA PHE A 617 7.37 23.79 55.03
C PHE A 617 6.25 22.91 55.59
N ASP A 618 5.79 23.19 56.80
CA ASP A 618 4.66 22.48 57.40
C ASP A 618 3.33 22.94 56.79
N ILE A 619 2.94 22.28 55.69
CA ILE A 619 1.67 22.58 54.98
C ILE A 619 0.47 22.22 55.84
N SER A 620 0.60 21.32 56.83
CA SER A 620 -0.50 20.92 57.71
C SER A 620 -0.89 22.01 58.72
N ALA A 621 0.03 22.93 59.00
CA ALA A 621 -0.19 24.00 59.95
C ALA A 621 -1.45 24.83 59.64
N ASP A 622 -2.10 25.34 60.70
CA ASP A 622 -3.24 26.24 60.60
C ASP A 622 -2.87 27.50 59.81
N TYR A 623 -3.79 28.05 59.03
CA TYR A 623 -3.55 29.28 58.25
C TYR A 623 -3.13 30.49 59.08
N SER A 624 -3.53 30.55 60.33
CA SER A 624 -3.10 31.62 61.26
C SER A 624 -1.59 31.62 61.52
N LEU A 625 -0.95 30.47 61.34
CA LEU A 625 0.50 30.28 61.47
C LEU A 625 1.28 30.56 60.18
N TRP A 626 0.61 30.78 59.05
CA TRP A 626 1.24 31.11 57.79
C TRP A 626 1.70 32.57 57.76
N THR A 627 2.77 32.85 58.44
CA THR A 627 3.30 34.22 58.62
C THR A 627 4.55 34.53 57.81
N ASN A 628 5.19 33.48 57.27
CA ASN A 628 6.42 33.60 56.49
C ASN A 628 6.18 34.28 55.16
N ARG A 629 6.62 35.53 54.99
CA ARG A 629 6.50 36.29 53.75
C ARG A 629 7.74 36.07 52.91
N MET A 630 7.64 35.22 51.89
CA MET A 630 8.78 34.90 51.02
C MET A 630 8.48 35.27 49.59
N THR A 631 9.45 35.76 48.85
CA THR A 631 9.39 35.87 47.42
C THR A 631 9.66 34.50 46.79
N ALA A 632 9.24 34.28 45.54
CA ALA A 632 9.54 33.05 44.84
C ALA A 632 11.06 32.78 44.71
N ALA A 633 11.90 33.84 44.70
CA ALA A 633 13.36 33.72 44.73
C ALA A 633 13.85 33.19 46.08
N GLN A 634 13.35 33.75 47.19
CA GLN A 634 13.69 33.29 48.54
C GLN A 634 13.27 31.83 48.78
N ILE A 635 12.10 31.41 48.27
CA ILE A 635 11.67 30.02 48.35
C ILE A 635 12.63 29.13 47.53
N ALA A 636 13.00 29.56 46.31
CA ALA A 636 13.95 28.81 45.50
C ALA A 636 15.33 28.69 46.17
N ASP A 637 15.84 29.80 46.74
CA ASP A 637 17.13 29.82 47.45
C ASP A 637 17.10 28.92 48.69
N GLU A 638 16.01 28.93 49.45
CA GLU A 638 15.83 28.08 50.61
C GLU A 638 15.85 26.59 50.25
N LEU A 639 15.08 26.20 49.23
CA LEU A 639 15.03 24.81 48.75
C LEU A 639 16.39 24.36 48.19
N ASN A 640 17.02 25.19 47.35
CA ASN A 640 18.33 24.88 46.77
C ASN A 640 19.46 24.82 47.82
N SER A 641 19.36 25.61 48.87
CA SER A 641 20.36 25.59 49.94
C SER A 641 20.28 24.32 50.78
N ARG A 642 19.09 23.85 51.09
CA ARG A 642 18.86 22.62 51.87
C ARG A 642 19.10 21.34 51.06
N PHE A 643 18.80 21.36 49.76
CA PHE A 643 18.94 20.20 48.88
C PHE A 643 19.94 20.51 47.74
N LYS A 644 21.18 20.11 47.91
CA LYS A 644 22.29 20.38 46.96
C LYS A 644 22.07 19.83 45.55
N SER A 645 21.22 18.80 45.41
CA SER A 645 20.86 18.22 44.14
C SER A 645 19.71 18.94 43.41
N LEU A 646 19.01 19.83 44.13
CA LEU A 646 17.90 20.59 43.58
C LEU A 646 18.41 21.89 42.96
N HIS A 647 17.96 22.19 41.75
CA HIS A 647 18.26 23.43 41.02
C HIS A 647 16.97 24.07 40.51
N ILE A 648 16.10 24.50 41.42
CA ILE A 648 14.84 25.15 41.07
C ILE A 648 15.03 26.66 40.92
N SER A 649 14.43 27.24 39.86
CA SER A 649 14.43 28.68 39.64
C SER A 649 13.24 29.37 40.31
N SER A 650 13.37 30.67 40.62
CA SER A 650 12.26 31.47 41.12
C SER A 650 11.04 31.49 40.20
N MET A 651 11.26 31.43 38.90
CA MET A 651 10.19 31.35 37.91
C MET A 651 9.44 30.02 38.03
N SER A 652 10.14 28.91 38.22
CA SER A 652 9.55 27.59 38.41
C SER A 652 8.76 27.51 39.72
N VAL A 653 9.29 28.09 40.80
CA VAL A 653 8.55 28.18 42.07
C VAL A 653 7.23 28.92 41.92
N GLY A 654 7.22 30.08 41.27
CA GLY A 654 6.02 30.89 41.14
C GLY A 654 5.01 30.38 40.15
N LYS A 655 5.45 29.76 39.05
CA LYS A 655 4.57 29.27 37.95
C LYS A 655 4.15 27.84 38.10
N ASN A 656 5.00 26.99 38.67
CA ASN A 656 4.76 25.52 38.66
C ASN A 656 4.60 24.98 40.09
N LEU A 657 5.57 25.25 40.99
CA LEU A 657 5.60 24.60 42.29
C LEU A 657 4.45 25.05 43.20
N ILE A 658 4.29 26.36 43.44
CA ILE A 658 3.22 26.87 44.34
C ILE A 658 1.83 26.51 43.84
N PRO A 659 1.45 26.75 42.54
CA PRO A 659 0.16 26.33 42.03
C PRO A 659 -0.08 24.80 42.14
N ARG A 660 0.97 24.00 41.99
CA ARG A 660 0.90 22.57 42.15
C ARG A 660 0.55 22.14 43.58
N ILE A 661 1.24 22.72 44.54
CA ILE A 661 0.97 22.46 45.97
C ILE A 661 -0.44 22.96 46.34
N GLU A 662 -0.88 24.14 45.86
CA GLU A 662 -2.24 24.64 46.05
C GLU A 662 -3.28 23.62 45.54
N LYS A 663 -3.08 23.10 44.33
CA LYS A 663 -3.97 22.13 43.72
C LYS A 663 -4.05 20.81 44.50
N ARG A 664 -2.90 20.29 44.97
CA ARG A 664 -2.82 18.99 45.69
C ARG A 664 -3.32 19.07 47.12
N THR A 665 -3.05 20.16 47.83
CA THR A 665 -3.37 20.30 49.25
C THR A 665 -4.74 20.97 49.48
N GLY A 666 -5.31 21.58 48.44
CA GLY A 666 -6.51 22.41 48.58
C GLY A 666 -6.28 23.71 49.36
N LYS A 667 -5.04 23.99 49.75
CA LYS A 667 -4.68 25.19 50.50
C LYS A 667 -4.17 26.28 49.55
N THR A 668 -4.62 27.53 49.72
CA THR A 668 -4.27 28.65 48.85
C THR A 668 -3.18 29.51 49.51
N PHE A 669 -2.10 29.78 48.77
CA PHE A 669 -1.00 30.65 49.22
C PHE A 669 -1.39 32.12 48.95
N ALA A 670 -1.71 32.87 50.01
CA ALA A 670 -2.01 34.28 49.88
C ALA A 670 -0.83 35.05 49.29
N ARG A 671 -1.10 35.91 48.33
CA ARG A 671 -0.09 36.73 47.64
C ARG A 671 -0.29 38.20 47.99
N LYS A 672 0.79 38.91 48.38
CA LYS A 672 0.72 40.33 48.68
C LYS A 672 1.87 41.07 48.00
N THR A 673 1.55 42.15 47.31
CA THR A 673 2.57 43.03 46.73
C THR A 673 2.92 44.13 47.70
N VAL A 674 4.21 44.25 48.05
CA VAL A 674 4.73 45.28 48.95
C VAL A 674 5.96 45.91 48.26
N HIS A 675 5.94 47.22 48.08
CA HIS A 675 7.01 47.98 47.40
C HIS A 675 7.41 47.37 46.04
N GLY A 676 6.44 46.94 45.23
CA GLY A 676 6.65 46.37 43.91
C GLY A 676 7.19 44.93 43.89
N ARG A 677 7.33 44.29 45.04
CA ARG A 677 7.72 42.86 45.15
C ARG A 677 6.53 42.02 45.54
N ASN A 678 6.36 40.88 44.84
CA ASN A 678 5.30 39.90 45.12
C ASN A 678 5.79 38.90 46.17
N PHE A 679 5.14 38.90 47.32
CA PHE A 679 5.38 37.96 48.42
C PHE A 679 4.28 36.90 48.42
N ILE A 680 4.69 35.68 48.75
CA ILE A 680 3.84 34.51 48.96
C ILE A 680 3.87 34.23 50.46
N LEU A 681 2.70 34.08 51.04
CA LEU A 681 2.56 33.73 52.45
C LEU A 681 2.74 32.23 52.60
N CYS A 682 3.86 31.83 53.15
CA CYS A 682 4.24 30.43 53.30
C CYS A 682 3.90 29.88 54.69
N PRO A 683 3.70 28.56 54.79
CA PRO A 683 3.64 27.88 56.10
C PRO A 683 4.92 28.10 56.94
N PRO A 684 4.85 27.81 58.23
CA PRO A 684 6.06 27.76 59.06
C PRO A 684 7.03 26.70 58.54
N PHE A 685 8.31 26.83 58.88
CA PHE A 685 9.28 25.77 58.59
C PHE A 685 8.97 24.55 59.45
N ALA A 686 9.08 23.36 58.89
CA ALA A 686 8.84 22.10 59.61
C ALA A 686 9.79 21.89 60.81
N ASP A 687 11.01 22.47 60.75
CA ASP A 687 12.01 22.40 61.81
C ASP A 687 11.67 23.30 63.02
N ASP A 688 10.84 24.34 62.79
CA ASP A 688 10.45 25.30 63.82
C ASP A 688 9.15 24.89 64.56
N SER A 689 8.50 23.82 64.14
CA SER A 689 7.27 23.35 64.79
C SER A 689 7.59 22.51 66.01
N GLU A 690 7.09 22.94 67.17
CA GLU A 690 7.15 22.15 68.45
C GLU A 690 6.37 20.81 68.33
N TYR A 691 5.75 20.55 67.23
CA TYR A 691 5.00 19.33 66.87
C TYR A 691 5.82 18.44 65.95
N LYS A 692 6.88 17.80 66.43
CA LYS A 692 7.52 16.67 65.78
C LYS A 692 6.61 15.43 65.78
N THR A 693 5.55 15.42 65.02
CA THR A 693 4.81 14.20 64.72
C THR A 693 4.74 14.01 63.21
N GLN A 694 5.57 13.05 62.76
CA GLN A 694 5.55 12.40 61.42
C GLN A 694 5.36 13.37 60.24
N THR A 695 6.41 13.63 59.50
CA THR A 695 6.36 14.30 58.20
C THR A 695 5.41 13.50 57.30
N PRO A 696 4.21 14.02 56.92
CA PRO A 696 3.31 13.25 56.06
C PRO A 696 3.93 13.15 54.68
N VAL A 697 4.15 11.95 54.25
CA VAL A 697 4.47 11.68 52.85
C VAL A 697 3.25 12.07 52.00
N LEU A 698 3.46 12.62 50.84
CA LEU A 698 2.38 13.08 49.92
C LEU A 698 1.26 12.05 49.72
N SER A 699 1.54 10.73 49.88
CA SER A 699 0.57 9.63 49.87
C SER A 699 -0.49 9.74 50.98
N ASP A 700 -0.18 10.34 52.09
CA ASP A 700 -1.10 10.42 53.24
C ASP A 700 -2.12 11.55 53.10
N TYR A 701 -1.79 12.60 52.31
CA TYR A 701 -2.73 13.71 52.01
C TYR A 701 -3.83 13.33 51.02
N VAL A 702 -3.56 12.36 50.17
CA VAL A 702 -4.57 11.88 49.20
C VAL A 702 -5.59 10.96 49.90
N ALA A 703 -5.21 10.36 51.03
CA ALA A 703 -6.07 9.39 51.74
C ALA A 703 -7.07 10.06 52.73
N THR A 704 -6.78 11.25 53.25
CA THR A 704 -7.61 11.89 54.28
C THR A 704 -8.74 12.79 53.79
N ASN A 705 -8.80 13.10 52.49
CA ASN A 705 -9.96 13.81 51.87
C ASN A 705 -11.06 12.87 51.34
N LYS A 706 -11.22 11.67 51.90
CA LYS A 706 -12.30 10.74 51.66
C LYS A 706 -13.35 10.73 52.78
N THR A 707 -13.80 11.88 53.19
CA THR A 707 -15.05 11.98 53.95
C THR A 707 -15.89 13.14 53.39
#